data_23a12557dd7379d92ee3688482619784
#
_entry.id   23a12557dd7379d92ee3688482619784
#
_cell.length_a   1.000
_cell.length_b   1.000
_cell.length_c   1.000
_cell.angle_alpha   90.00
_cell.angle_beta   90.00
_cell.angle_gamma   90.00
#
_symmetry.space_group_name_H-M   'P 1'
#
loop_
_entity.id
_entity.type
_entity.pdbx_description
1 polymer ?
#
loop_
_entity_poly.entity_id
_entity_poly.type
_entity_poly.pdbx_seq_one_letter_code
_entity_poly.pdbx_strand_id
1 'polypeptide(L)'
;RPEAKQDTIPVKATDTIPVKVADTIPVKVADTIPVKTSDSLPLQVRDSLPNKLPDSTKVLTKADSLKLLVKKMAGREAIKIDTIRITIKDYQIISHQRDTTFVDTTLTIQKDYKYNYLRRDDFEYMPMANMGQPYTALGAQLDTKSYMPSIGAKARHFGYQELEDVSYYNVPTPLTEMMFKTSLEQGQFLDFLLTANTSRKSNFSLYNRGFRSKGKYAYDEMSAGSFIATYNYQSKDNAYSVRGHYAAQNIEGDEHGGLPFKERQFQSANPRFFDRSRIDLYFTNATSVASGKRVFLDQTYRLTRARSKDSLAKPRKSSLVLGHSIAYETRSFQFLQSSKNTYFGDAFRNIIKDKSHLKTLTQEVSATFSNPLLGILKTQARLYDYRYYFNSLLITETQTIESALTGQEVAVGARYLKKTPSFELEGSLDYTLVGDLTAHKAHASLAYVYRQKHRLRVGVNSQLRMPDFNFLLYQSDYENFNWQHTADFQMEDHKSAFVQLDSPIWGNLDARYTLIGNYTYFAGQQPVIPIAQRTEDYVFEQVLDNAYVTPLQEAADLALIKVKYQKEFRLGHFALNNTVMYQKVSQENGALFVPEITTRNTLYFSKDIFNGAMFFQTGLTFKYFSSFLMNGYSPVLGEFYTQSSTFNGGYPLVDFFMNGKVKQTRIYLKAEHFNAPITGYDYYVAPGYPFRDFVVRFGLVWNFFK
;
A
#
# COMPACT_ATOMS: atom_id res chain seq x y z
N ARG A 1 29.81 -58.55 -31.25
CA ARG A 1 28.65 -59.47 -31.27
C ARG A 1 28.74 -60.38 -30.04
N PRO A 2 27.71 -60.60 -29.20
CA PRO A 2 26.32 -60.79 -29.55
C PRO A 2 25.33 -59.85 -28.87
N GLU A 3 24.13 -59.86 -29.45
CA GLU A 3 22.92 -59.15 -29.05
C GLU A 3 22.41 -59.57 -27.67
N ALA A 4 21.98 -58.64 -26.88
CA ALA A 4 21.19 -58.89 -25.68
C ALA A 4 19.74 -58.40 -25.90
N LYS A 5 18.81 -59.33 -25.74
CA LYS A 5 17.37 -59.20 -25.90
C LYS A 5 16.78 -58.18 -24.92
N GLN A 6 15.90 -57.34 -25.42
CA GLN A 6 14.98 -56.55 -24.61
C GLN A 6 13.85 -57.45 -24.10
N ASP A 7 13.74 -57.57 -22.77
CA ASP A 7 12.55 -58.10 -22.10
C ASP A 7 11.62 -56.93 -21.76
N THR A 8 10.50 -56.87 -22.45
CA THR A 8 9.37 -55.97 -22.17
C THR A 8 8.51 -56.57 -21.06
N ILE A 9 8.44 -55.88 -19.93
CA ILE A 9 7.50 -56.17 -18.84
C ILE A 9 6.19 -55.42 -19.14
N PRO A 10 5.01 -56.07 -19.10
CA PRO A 10 3.72 -55.44 -19.36
C PRO A 10 3.28 -54.62 -18.13
N VAL A 11 3.00 -53.33 -18.35
CA VAL A 11 2.38 -52.47 -17.36
C VAL A 11 0.90 -52.82 -17.25
N LYS A 12 0.46 -53.26 -16.06
CA LYS A 12 -0.94 -53.43 -15.71
C LYS A 12 -1.61 -52.07 -15.61
N ALA A 13 -2.69 -51.90 -16.35
CA ALA A 13 -3.60 -50.75 -16.21
C ALA A 13 -4.23 -50.77 -14.82
N THR A 14 -4.07 -49.71 -14.08
CA THR A 14 -4.77 -49.44 -12.82
C THR A 14 -6.06 -48.70 -13.10
N ASP A 15 -7.13 -49.19 -12.49
CA ASP A 15 -8.51 -48.76 -12.61
C ASP A 15 -8.71 -47.27 -12.32
N THR A 16 -9.37 -46.61 -13.25
CA THR A 16 -9.95 -45.26 -13.05
C THR A 16 -11.16 -45.35 -12.15
N ILE A 17 -11.09 -44.73 -10.99
CA ILE A 17 -12.25 -44.49 -10.10
C ILE A 17 -13.09 -43.37 -10.73
N PRO A 18 -14.39 -43.59 -11.00
CA PRO A 18 -15.25 -42.54 -11.53
C PRO A 18 -15.56 -41.52 -10.43
N VAL A 19 -15.21 -40.23 -10.65
CA VAL A 19 -15.65 -39.11 -9.85
C VAL A 19 -17.15 -38.92 -10.08
N LYS A 20 -17.97 -39.16 -9.05
CA LYS A 20 -19.39 -38.79 -9.05
C LYS A 20 -19.51 -37.26 -9.12
N VAL A 21 -20.09 -36.79 -10.20
CA VAL A 21 -20.59 -35.42 -10.33
C VAL A 21 -21.76 -35.28 -9.36
N ALA A 22 -21.66 -34.34 -8.42
CA ALA A 22 -22.75 -34.01 -7.51
C ALA A 22 -23.87 -33.32 -8.28
N ASP A 23 -25.07 -33.87 -8.15
CA ASP A 23 -26.30 -33.36 -8.75
C ASP A 23 -26.59 -31.93 -8.30
N THR A 24 -26.86 -31.06 -9.26
CA THR A 24 -27.42 -29.73 -9.07
C THR A 24 -28.81 -29.83 -8.44
N ILE A 25 -28.98 -29.28 -7.25
CA ILE A 25 -30.26 -29.10 -6.59
C ILE A 25 -31.05 -28.02 -7.34
N PRO A 26 -32.25 -28.27 -7.88
CA PRO A 26 -33.04 -27.22 -8.49
C PRO A 26 -33.63 -26.29 -7.42
N VAL A 27 -33.36 -25.01 -7.55
CA VAL A 27 -34.00 -23.96 -6.75
C VAL A 27 -35.47 -23.89 -7.18
N LYS A 28 -36.39 -24.29 -6.30
CA LYS A 28 -37.81 -24.01 -6.47
C LYS A 28 -38.06 -22.53 -6.32
N VAL A 29 -38.57 -21.92 -7.37
CA VAL A 29 -39.17 -20.59 -7.35
C VAL A 29 -40.42 -20.69 -6.51
N ALA A 30 -40.52 -19.89 -5.45
CA ALA A 30 -41.72 -19.82 -4.60
C ALA A 30 -42.81 -19.06 -5.35
N ASP A 31 -43.96 -19.71 -5.46
CA ASP A 31 -45.18 -19.16 -6.09
C ASP A 31 -45.70 -17.94 -5.32
N THR A 32 -46.13 -16.97 -6.04
CA THR A 32 -46.88 -15.79 -5.61
C THR A 32 -48.20 -16.20 -4.93
N ILE A 33 -48.39 -15.79 -3.67
CA ILE A 33 -49.65 -15.94 -2.94
C ILE A 33 -50.63 -14.87 -3.45
N PRO A 34 -51.83 -15.26 -3.91
CA PRO A 34 -52.85 -14.29 -4.28
C PRO A 34 -53.54 -13.70 -3.05
N VAL A 35 -53.61 -12.37 -2.99
CA VAL A 35 -54.39 -11.62 -2.02
C VAL A 35 -55.89 -11.90 -2.24
N LYS A 36 -56.54 -12.61 -1.30
CA LYS A 36 -57.98 -12.71 -1.27
C LYS A 36 -58.59 -11.46 -0.63
N THR A 37 -59.39 -10.74 -1.40
CA THR A 37 -60.36 -9.75 -0.94
C THR A 37 -61.44 -10.51 -0.14
N SER A 38 -61.61 -10.16 1.12
CA SER A 38 -62.71 -10.67 1.94
C SER A 38 -63.88 -9.68 1.97
N ASP A 39 -65.03 -10.25 1.67
CA ASP A 39 -66.33 -9.60 1.61
C ASP A 39 -66.79 -9.01 2.95
N SER A 40 -67.61 -7.99 2.79
CA SER A 40 -68.38 -7.28 3.77
C SER A 40 -69.43 -8.19 4.50
N LEU A 41 -69.49 -8.11 5.81
CA LEU A 41 -70.63 -8.61 6.60
C LEU A 41 -71.34 -7.42 7.25
N PRO A 42 -72.72 -7.49 7.31
CA PRO A 42 -73.52 -6.36 7.74
C PRO A 42 -73.69 -6.31 9.27
N LEU A 43 -73.65 -5.07 9.80
CA LEU A 43 -73.99 -4.76 11.20
C LEU A 43 -75.51 -4.82 11.39
N GLN A 44 -75.95 -5.70 12.26
CA GLN A 44 -77.30 -5.69 12.84
C GLN A 44 -77.39 -4.63 13.95
N VAL A 45 -78.41 -3.79 13.77
CA VAL A 45 -78.90 -2.81 14.74
C VAL A 45 -79.71 -3.51 15.82
N ARG A 46 -79.47 -3.25 17.08
CA ARG A 46 -80.44 -3.48 18.17
C ARG A 46 -80.69 -2.19 18.91
N ASP A 47 -81.96 -1.77 18.81
CA ASP A 47 -82.59 -0.69 19.56
C ASP A 47 -82.70 -1.00 21.05
N SER A 48 -82.48 0.01 21.87
CA SER A 48 -83.33 0.33 23.03
C SER A 48 -82.98 1.71 23.63
N LEU A 49 -83.96 2.61 23.54
CA LEU A 49 -84.11 3.86 24.32
C LEU A 49 -84.67 3.54 25.71
N PRO A 50 -84.68 4.49 26.75
CA PRO A 50 -85.20 5.86 26.62
C PRO A 50 -84.57 6.99 27.51
N ASN A 51 -84.75 8.21 26.98
CA ASN A 51 -85.13 9.48 27.68
C ASN A 51 -84.27 10.14 28.74
N LYS A 52 -83.73 11.32 28.45
CA LYS A 52 -84.23 12.66 28.81
C LYS A 52 -83.30 13.75 28.32
N LEU A 53 -83.90 14.73 27.61
CA LEU A 53 -83.31 16.00 27.20
C LEU A 53 -83.18 16.95 28.45
N PRO A 54 -82.26 17.97 28.39
CA PRO A 54 -82.61 19.23 27.74
C PRO A 54 -81.54 19.86 26.88
N ASP A 55 -82.07 20.43 25.85
CA ASP A 55 -81.81 21.64 25.09
C ASP A 55 -80.41 22.16 24.77
N SER A 56 -80.33 22.51 23.47
CA SER A 56 -79.41 23.46 22.80
C SER A 56 -77.93 23.11 22.70
N THR A 57 -77.64 22.25 21.69
CA THR A 57 -76.43 22.41 20.91
C THR A 57 -76.65 21.92 19.49
N LYS A 58 -76.28 22.73 18.53
CA LYS A 58 -76.37 22.49 17.08
C LYS A 58 -75.77 21.12 16.73
N VAL A 59 -76.57 20.26 16.17
CA VAL A 59 -76.14 18.95 15.61
C VAL A 59 -75.23 19.25 14.42
N LEU A 60 -73.95 19.08 14.57
CA LEU A 60 -72.97 19.07 13.48
C LEU A 60 -73.30 17.92 12.53
N THR A 61 -73.66 18.23 11.30
CA THR A 61 -73.90 17.22 10.27
C THR A 61 -72.61 16.44 9.98
N LYS A 62 -72.72 15.20 9.49
CA LYS A 62 -71.54 14.38 9.04
C LYS A 62 -70.62 15.19 8.14
N ALA A 63 -71.14 16.13 7.35
CA ALA A 63 -70.37 17.01 6.51
C ALA A 63 -69.53 18.05 7.29
N ASP A 64 -70.04 18.55 8.43
CA ASP A 64 -69.32 19.48 9.28
C ASP A 64 -68.22 18.78 10.11
N SER A 65 -68.46 17.55 10.53
CA SER A 65 -67.46 16.71 11.17
C SER A 65 -66.33 16.36 10.20
N LEU A 66 -66.64 16.08 8.93
CA LEU A 66 -65.61 15.87 7.90
C LEU A 66 -64.83 17.15 7.60
N LYS A 67 -65.50 18.32 7.53
CA LYS A 67 -64.82 19.61 7.36
C LYS A 67 -63.91 19.95 8.55
N LEU A 68 -64.32 19.61 9.80
CA LEU A 68 -63.45 19.77 10.96
C LEU A 68 -62.25 18.84 10.97
N LEU A 69 -62.43 17.60 10.50
CA LEU A 69 -61.33 16.62 10.33
C LEU A 69 -60.37 17.07 9.24
N VAL A 70 -60.88 17.53 8.11
CA VAL A 70 -60.06 18.07 7.01
C VAL A 70 -59.33 19.34 7.46
N LYS A 71 -60.00 20.21 8.22
CA LYS A 71 -59.35 21.43 8.80
C LYS A 71 -58.33 21.08 9.87
N LYS A 72 -58.55 20.04 10.66
CA LYS A 72 -57.55 19.49 11.61
C LYS A 72 -56.39 18.77 10.91
N MET A 73 -56.65 18.16 9.75
CA MET A 73 -55.60 17.57 8.91
C MET A 73 -54.83 18.62 8.10
N ALA A 74 -55.51 19.71 7.66
CA ALA A 74 -54.87 20.82 6.96
C ALA A 74 -54.12 21.77 7.92
N GLY A 75 -54.48 21.82 9.21
CA GLY A 75 -53.79 22.58 10.24
C GLY A 75 -52.69 21.82 10.95
N ARG A 76 -52.44 20.56 10.61
CA ARG A 76 -51.13 19.94 10.89
C ARG A 76 -50.18 20.57 9.90
N GLU A 77 -49.35 21.53 10.36
CA GLU A 77 -48.13 21.90 9.67
C GLU A 77 -47.53 20.57 9.17
N ALA A 78 -47.36 20.48 7.86
CA ALA A 78 -46.59 19.39 7.30
C ALA A 78 -45.30 19.40 8.11
N ILE A 79 -45.08 18.38 8.94
CA ILE A 79 -43.81 18.16 9.58
C ILE A 79 -42.88 18.18 8.39
N LYS A 80 -42.14 19.28 8.21
CA LYS A 80 -40.99 19.32 7.30
C LYS A 80 -40.11 18.19 7.83
N ILE A 81 -40.28 17.03 7.24
CA ILE A 81 -39.26 16.01 7.30
C ILE A 81 -38.09 16.71 6.65
N ASP A 82 -37.20 17.30 7.44
CA ASP A 82 -35.88 17.69 6.99
C ASP A 82 -35.30 16.39 6.45
N THR A 83 -35.49 16.18 5.16
CA THR A 83 -34.80 15.12 4.44
C THR A 83 -33.34 15.49 4.58
N ILE A 84 -32.65 14.85 5.53
CA ILE A 84 -31.21 15.00 5.74
C ILE A 84 -30.61 14.71 4.36
N ARG A 85 -30.22 15.77 3.66
CA ARG A 85 -29.66 15.64 2.31
C ARG A 85 -28.26 15.06 2.48
N ILE A 86 -28.14 13.74 2.28
CA ILE A 86 -26.86 13.05 2.29
C ILE A 86 -25.97 13.68 1.23
N THR A 87 -24.77 14.05 1.63
CA THR A 87 -23.74 14.63 0.77
C THR A 87 -22.51 13.71 0.74
N ILE A 88 -21.64 13.91 -0.23
CA ILE A 88 -20.37 13.14 -0.31
C ILE A 88 -19.48 13.33 0.94
N LYS A 89 -19.62 14.46 1.65
CA LYS A 89 -18.89 14.74 2.90
C LYS A 89 -19.37 13.91 4.09
N ASP A 90 -20.48 13.22 3.97
CA ASP A 90 -20.98 12.31 5.01
C ASP A 90 -20.34 10.92 4.89
N TYR A 91 -19.68 10.61 3.75
CA TYR A 91 -18.93 9.39 3.53
C TYR A 91 -17.48 9.59 4.00
N GLN A 92 -17.25 9.32 5.27
CA GLN A 92 -15.97 9.59 5.95
C GLN A 92 -15.02 8.41 5.83
N ILE A 93 -13.74 8.73 5.58
CA ILE A 93 -12.60 7.82 5.62
C ILE A 93 -11.70 8.28 6.75
N ILE A 94 -11.45 7.42 7.72
CA ILE A 94 -10.71 7.72 8.95
C ILE A 94 -9.36 6.99 8.89
N SER A 95 -8.27 7.74 8.90
CA SER A 95 -6.91 7.18 8.88
C SER A 95 -6.54 6.49 10.19
N HIS A 96 -5.40 5.79 10.20
CA HIS A 96 -4.83 5.24 11.42
C HIS A 96 -4.60 6.32 12.49
N GLN A 97 -4.13 7.52 12.11
CA GLN A 97 -3.93 8.68 12.99
C GLN A 97 -5.23 9.37 13.43
N ARG A 98 -6.39 8.86 13.00
CA ARG A 98 -7.74 9.42 13.26
C ARG A 98 -8.04 10.73 12.51
N ASP A 99 -7.26 11.05 11.47
CA ASP A 99 -7.62 12.13 10.55
C ASP A 99 -8.78 11.68 9.67
N THR A 100 -9.71 12.61 9.40
CA THR A 100 -10.90 12.31 8.61
C THR A 100 -10.81 12.98 7.24
N THR A 101 -10.96 12.18 6.20
CA THR A 101 -11.14 12.61 4.81
C THR A 101 -12.47 12.08 4.29
N PHE A 102 -12.82 12.41 3.04
CA PHE A 102 -14.10 12.05 2.45
C PHE A 102 -13.90 11.33 1.14
N VAL A 103 -14.91 10.52 0.77
CA VAL A 103 -14.92 9.86 -0.55
C VAL A 103 -14.86 10.92 -1.64
N ASP A 104 -13.96 10.73 -2.59
CA ASP A 104 -13.76 11.62 -3.71
C ASP A 104 -13.89 10.86 -5.04
N THR A 105 -14.97 11.15 -5.78
CA THR A 105 -15.29 10.55 -7.08
C THR A 105 -14.85 11.41 -8.26
N THR A 106 -14.16 12.53 -8.05
CA THR A 106 -13.66 13.39 -9.15
C THR A 106 -12.64 12.62 -10.00
N LEU A 107 -12.43 13.05 -11.22
CA LEU A 107 -11.35 12.60 -12.08
C LEU A 107 -10.30 13.72 -12.17
N THR A 108 -9.08 13.44 -11.71
CA THR A 108 -7.95 14.36 -11.74
C THR A 108 -6.71 13.64 -12.26
N ILE A 109 -5.71 14.38 -12.69
CA ILE A 109 -4.44 13.78 -13.15
C ILE A 109 -3.72 13.01 -12.02
N GLN A 110 -3.85 13.45 -10.77
CA GLN A 110 -3.29 12.74 -9.60
C GLN A 110 -3.94 11.36 -9.41
N LYS A 111 -5.20 11.19 -9.80
CA LYS A 111 -5.87 9.88 -9.77
C LYS A 111 -5.41 8.97 -10.90
N ASP A 112 -5.05 9.53 -12.04
CA ASP A 112 -4.40 8.78 -13.11
C ASP A 112 -3.04 8.24 -12.66
N TYR A 113 -2.21 9.04 -11.97
CA TYR A 113 -0.93 8.59 -11.41
C TYR A 113 -1.07 7.49 -10.34
N LYS A 114 -2.19 7.48 -9.61
CA LYS A 114 -2.51 6.45 -8.60
C LYS A 114 -3.27 5.24 -9.15
N TYR A 115 -3.55 5.23 -10.46
CA TYR A 115 -4.22 4.11 -11.12
C TYR A 115 -3.23 3.00 -11.46
N ASN A 116 -2.61 2.44 -10.45
CA ASN A 116 -1.68 1.32 -10.50
C ASN A 116 -1.96 0.30 -9.39
N TYR A 117 -1.23 -0.82 -9.35
CA TYR A 117 -1.37 -1.86 -8.34
C TYR A 117 -1.21 -1.33 -6.91
N LEU A 118 -0.29 -0.39 -6.70
CA LEU A 118 0.00 0.15 -5.37
C LEU A 118 -1.04 1.16 -4.88
N ARG A 119 -1.92 1.67 -5.75
CA ARG A 119 -2.89 2.74 -5.45
C ARG A 119 -2.23 4.03 -4.93
N ARG A 120 -0.97 4.23 -5.25
CA ARG A 120 -0.19 5.43 -4.89
C ARG A 120 0.58 5.97 -6.08
N ASP A 121 1.01 7.23 -6.01
CA ASP A 121 1.86 7.83 -7.03
C ASP A 121 3.21 7.10 -7.07
N ASP A 122 3.60 6.62 -8.26
CA ASP A 122 4.81 5.86 -8.51
C ASP A 122 5.96 6.71 -9.10
N PHE A 123 5.91 8.03 -8.96
CA PHE A 123 6.90 8.95 -9.53
C PHE A 123 8.35 8.62 -9.17
N GLU A 124 8.59 8.18 -7.95
CA GLU A 124 9.91 7.85 -7.42
C GLU A 124 10.29 6.37 -7.59
N TYR A 125 9.56 5.64 -8.45
CA TYR A 125 9.73 4.21 -8.63
C TYR A 125 9.64 3.80 -10.09
N MET A 126 10.44 2.82 -10.47
CA MET A 126 10.38 2.16 -11.76
C MET A 126 10.00 0.69 -11.57
N PRO A 127 8.82 0.25 -12.01
CA PRO A 127 8.38 -1.13 -11.87
C PRO A 127 9.10 -2.05 -12.84
N MET A 128 9.40 -3.28 -12.46
CA MET A 128 9.81 -4.35 -13.35
C MET A 128 8.68 -4.68 -14.36
N ALA A 129 8.95 -5.58 -15.32
CA ALA A 129 8.08 -5.82 -16.45
C ALA A 129 6.67 -6.24 -16.06
N ASN A 130 6.53 -7.19 -15.11
CA ASN A 130 5.23 -7.70 -14.70
C ASN A 130 4.66 -6.98 -13.48
N MET A 131 3.34 -7.03 -13.32
CA MET A 131 2.64 -6.48 -12.14
C MET A 131 2.97 -7.30 -10.89
N GLY A 132 3.33 -6.62 -9.80
CA GLY A 132 3.66 -7.24 -8.53
C GLY A 132 5.13 -7.64 -8.37
N GLN A 133 5.91 -7.58 -9.43
CA GLN A 133 7.36 -7.65 -9.33
C GLN A 133 7.93 -6.43 -8.58
N PRO A 134 9.19 -6.48 -8.11
CA PRO A 134 9.85 -5.40 -7.43
C PRO A 134 9.85 -4.07 -8.20
N TYR A 135 10.04 -2.99 -7.47
CA TYR A 135 10.18 -1.63 -7.99
C TYR A 135 11.54 -1.09 -7.62
N THR A 136 12.33 -0.70 -8.61
CA THR A 136 13.58 0.03 -8.36
C THR A 136 13.27 1.46 -7.91
N ALA A 137 13.91 1.91 -6.85
CA ALA A 137 13.77 3.27 -6.35
C ALA A 137 14.53 4.26 -7.24
N LEU A 138 13.82 5.25 -7.79
CA LEU A 138 14.39 6.43 -8.46
C LEU A 138 14.59 7.60 -7.49
N GLY A 139 13.93 7.59 -6.35
CA GLY A 139 14.11 8.55 -5.27
C GLY A 139 14.67 7.86 -4.03
N ALA A 140 15.65 8.47 -3.37
CA ALA A 140 16.17 7.93 -2.11
C ALA A 140 15.04 7.84 -1.06
N GLN A 141 14.85 6.63 -0.50
CA GLN A 141 13.77 6.29 0.45
C GLN A 141 14.35 6.15 1.85
N LEU A 142 14.68 7.27 2.49
CA LEU A 142 15.33 7.31 3.79
C LEU A 142 14.36 7.53 4.97
N ASP A 143 13.11 7.89 4.67
CA ASP A 143 12.09 8.09 5.69
C ASP A 143 11.46 6.76 6.08
N THR A 144 11.69 6.28 7.27
CA THR A 144 11.05 5.09 7.82
C THR A 144 9.87 5.46 8.71
N LYS A 145 8.76 4.74 8.57
CA LYS A 145 7.57 4.91 9.42
C LYS A 145 7.85 4.42 10.85
N SER A 146 8.57 3.31 10.98
CA SER A 146 8.96 2.72 12.27
C SER A 146 10.45 2.91 12.52
N TYR A 147 10.83 3.08 13.79
CA TYR A 147 12.23 3.06 14.24
C TYR A 147 12.66 1.65 14.73
N MET A 148 11.72 0.70 14.79
CA MET A 148 12.03 -0.71 15.05
C MET A 148 12.40 -1.41 13.75
N PRO A 149 13.34 -2.37 13.77
CA PRO A 149 13.76 -3.15 12.62
C PRO A 149 12.58 -3.89 11.95
N SER A 150 12.62 -4.01 10.64
CA SER A 150 11.68 -4.82 9.86
C SER A 150 12.27 -6.19 9.53
N ILE A 151 11.45 -7.10 8.98
CA ILE A 151 11.89 -8.42 8.53
C ILE A 151 12.94 -8.37 7.41
N GLY A 152 13.01 -7.25 6.67
CA GLY A 152 13.74 -7.16 5.42
C GLY A 152 12.90 -7.62 4.22
N ALA A 153 13.55 -8.10 3.16
CA ALA A 153 12.94 -8.46 1.88
C ALA A 153 12.04 -7.34 1.32
N LYS A 154 12.55 -6.10 1.39
CA LYS A 154 11.78 -4.88 1.08
C LYS A 154 11.27 -4.85 -0.35
N ALA A 155 12.02 -5.39 -1.29
CA ALA A 155 11.62 -5.46 -2.69
C ALA A 155 10.36 -6.33 -2.88
N ARG A 156 10.21 -7.39 -2.11
CA ARG A 156 9.03 -8.29 -2.17
C ARG A 156 7.86 -7.81 -1.32
N HIS A 157 8.13 -7.10 -0.23
CA HIS A 157 7.08 -6.50 0.61
C HIS A 157 6.57 -5.14 0.08
N PHE A 158 6.98 -4.69 -1.11
CA PHE A 158 6.67 -3.36 -1.62
C PHE A 158 5.16 -3.08 -1.74
N GLY A 159 4.36 -4.09 -2.09
CA GLY A 159 2.90 -4.02 -2.16
C GLY A 159 2.19 -4.31 -0.83
N TYR A 160 2.91 -4.61 0.24
CA TYR A 160 2.33 -4.92 1.56
C TYR A 160 1.70 -3.67 2.18
N GLN A 161 0.50 -3.83 2.76
CA GLN A 161 -0.21 -2.76 3.45
C GLN A 161 0.16 -2.77 4.93
N GLU A 162 0.88 -1.74 5.35
CA GLU A 162 1.31 -1.56 6.73
C GLU A 162 0.14 -1.18 7.66
N LEU A 163 0.39 -1.17 8.96
CA LEU A 163 -0.60 -0.82 9.98
C LEU A 163 -1.22 0.57 9.71
N GLU A 164 -0.41 1.53 9.31
CA GLU A 164 -0.80 2.91 9.05
C GLU A 164 -1.60 3.10 7.75
N ASP A 165 -1.53 2.13 6.83
CA ASP A 165 -2.24 2.18 5.54
C ASP A 165 -3.71 1.76 5.66
N VAL A 166 -4.09 1.16 6.81
CA VAL A 166 -5.47 0.70 7.03
C VAL A 166 -6.39 1.86 7.40
N SER A 167 -7.45 2.01 6.61
CA SER A 167 -8.49 3.01 6.83
C SER A 167 -9.74 2.40 7.47
N TYR A 168 -10.44 3.21 8.25
CA TYR A 168 -11.75 2.92 8.83
C TYR A 168 -12.79 3.84 8.21
N TYR A 169 -14.06 3.51 8.34
CA TYR A 169 -15.11 4.23 7.62
C TYR A 169 -16.26 4.62 8.54
N ASN A 170 -17.00 5.67 8.13
CA ASN A 170 -18.30 6.00 8.68
C ASN A 170 -19.14 6.55 7.53
N VAL A 171 -20.21 5.83 7.16
CA VAL A 171 -20.97 6.09 5.93
C VAL A 171 -22.48 6.13 6.22
N PRO A 172 -23.23 7.08 5.66
CA PRO A 172 -24.69 7.18 5.88
C PRO A 172 -25.48 6.05 5.22
N THR A 173 -25.00 5.54 4.06
CA THR A 173 -25.52 4.36 3.35
C THR A 173 -24.36 3.45 2.98
N PRO A 174 -24.59 2.17 2.69
CA PRO A 174 -23.53 1.30 2.23
C PRO A 174 -22.76 1.88 1.04
N LEU A 175 -21.45 1.78 1.10
CA LEU A 175 -20.53 2.20 0.05
C LEU A 175 -19.74 0.99 -0.43
N THR A 176 -19.71 0.81 -1.74
CA THR A 176 -18.82 -0.13 -2.42
C THR A 176 -17.92 0.62 -3.39
N GLU A 177 -16.63 0.40 -3.32
CA GLU A 177 -15.69 0.80 -4.37
C GLU A 177 -15.09 -0.44 -5.01
N MET A 178 -15.09 -0.49 -6.33
CA MET A 178 -14.45 -1.55 -7.10
C MET A 178 -13.52 -0.93 -8.12
N MET A 179 -12.25 -1.33 -8.10
CA MET A 179 -11.29 -1.02 -9.14
C MET A 179 -10.91 -2.29 -9.87
N PHE A 180 -11.06 -2.27 -11.18
CA PHE A 180 -10.61 -3.32 -12.08
C PHE A 180 -9.55 -2.76 -13.02
N LYS A 181 -8.53 -3.55 -13.30
CA LYS A 181 -7.47 -3.24 -14.28
C LYS A 181 -7.01 -4.51 -14.96
N THR A 182 -6.82 -4.47 -16.29
CA THR A 182 -6.16 -5.55 -17.02
C THR A 182 -4.67 -5.61 -16.63
N SER A 183 -4.12 -6.81 -16.52
CA SER A 183 -2.69 -7.04 -16.32
C SER A 183 -2.03 -7.54 -17.61
N LEU A 184 -0.74 -7.87 -17.54
CA LEU A 184 -0.03 -8.50 -18.67
C LEU A 184 -0.43 -9.96 -18.78
N GLU A 185 -0.58 -10.44 -20.02
CA GLU A 185 -0.84 -11.82 -20.38
C GLU A 185 -1.80 -12.55 -19.43
N GLN A 186 -3.05 -12.68 -19.85
CA GLN A 186 -4.09 -13.46 -19.18
C GLN A 186 -4.26 -13.15 -17.68
N GLY A 187 -4.15 -11.89 -17.27
CA GLY A 187 -4.27 -11.52 -15.89
C GLY A 187 -5.21 -10.36 -15.64
N GLN A 188 -5.62 -10.23 -14.38
CA GLN A 188 -6.49 -9.16 -13.94
C GLN A 188 -6.14 -8.72 -12.52
N PHE A 189 -6.38 -7.46 -12.26
CA PHE A 189 -6.30 -6.85 -10.94
C PHE A 189 -7.68 -6.41 -10.49
N LEU A 190 -8.06 -6.80 -9.29
CA LEU A 190 -9.29 -6.40 -8.63
C LEU A 190 -8.97 -5.84 -7.24
N ASP A 191 -9.48 -4.65 -6.96
CA ASP A 191 -9.43 -4.01 -5.64
C ASP A 191 -10.88 -3.66 -5.26
N PHE A 192 -11.36 -4.23 -4.17
CA PHE A 192 -12.75 -4.17 -3.75
C PHE A 192 -12.87 -3.74 -2.29
N LEU A 193 -13.69 -2.74 -2.05
CA LEU A 193 -14.06 -2.26 -0.74
C LEU A 193 -15.58 -2.31 -0.59
N LEU A 194 -16.06 -2.93 0.48
CA LEU A 194 -17.43 -2.82 0.96
C LEU A 194 -17.41 -2.25 2.37
N THR A 195 -18.16 -1.18 2.63
CA THR A 195 -18.32 -0.62 3.97
C THR A 195 -19.77 -0.25 4.25
N ALA A 196 -20.22 -0.52 5.45
CA ALA A 196 -21.57 -0.21 5.89
C ALA A 196 -21.62 0.08 7.39
N ASN A 197 -22.49 1.01 7.75
CA ASN A 197 -22.83 1.25 9.15
C ASN A 197 -23.95 0.28 9.58
N THR A 198 -23.71 -0.50 10.63
CA THR A 198 -24.74 -1.30 11.28
C THR A 198 -25.60 -0.46 12.21
N SER A 199 -25.09 0.68 12.65
CA SER A 199 -25.80 1.72 13.41
C SER A 199 -25.14 3.06 13.17
N ARG A 200 -25.73 4.15 13.66
CA ARG A 200 -25.11 5.51 13.57
C ARG A 200 -23.73 5.59 14.23
N LYS A 201 -23.32 4.60 15.00
CA LYS A 201 -22.10 4.60 15.83
C LYS A 201 -21.22 3.38 15.59
N SER A 202 -21.58 2.54 14.65
CA SER A 202 -20.88 1.28 14.38
C SER A 202 -20.78 1.07 12.88
N ASN A 203 -19.57 0.82 12.41
CA ASN A 203 -19.26 0.54 11.02
C ASN A 203 -18.41 -0.71 10.91
N PHE A 204 -18.61 -1.48 9.86
CA PHE A 204 -17.68 -2.52 9.42
C PHE A 204 -17.27 -2.29 7.97
N SER A 205 -16.08 -2.75 7.61
CA SER A 205 -15.69 -2.81 6.22
C SER A 205 -14.93 -4.10 5.88
N LEU A 206 -15.07 -4.52 4.64
CA LEU A 206 -14.32 -5.61 4.03
C LEU A 206 -13.57 -5.05 2.82
N TYR A 207 -12.29 -5.26 2.81
CA TYR A 207 -11.41 -4.88 1.73
C TYR A 207 -10.70 -6.12 1.20
N ASN A 208 -10.71 -6.28 -0.11
CA ASN A 208 -9.98 -7.35 -0.79
C ASN A 208 -9.28 -6.80 -2.01
N ARG A 209 -7.96 -7.00 -2.07
CA ARG A 209 -7.15 -6.69 -3.24
C ARG A 209 -6.48 -7.95 -3.72
N GLY A 210 -6.65 -8.25 -5.00
CA GLY A 210 -6.02 -9.42 -5.57
C GLY A 210 -5.65 -9.20 -7.03
N PHE A 211 -4.58 -9.87 -7.45
CA PHE A 211 -4.24 -9.98 -8.86
C PHE A 211 -3.54 -11.31 -9.15
N ARG A 212 -3.62 -11.69 -10.39
CA ARG A 212 -2.77 -12.68 -11.02
C ARG A 212 -2.32 -12.11 -12.36
N SER A 213 -1.06 -12.30 -12.72
CA SER A 213 -0.47 -11.85 -13.97
C SER A 213 0.58 -12.85 -14.42
N LYS A 214 0.39 -13.44 -15.59
CA LYS A 214 1.30 -14.44 -16.12
C LYS A 214 2.66 -13.85 -16.54
N GLY A 215 2.66 -12.55 -16.90
CA GLY A 215 3.86 -11.92 -17.46
C GLY A 215 4.12 -12.32 -18.91
N LYS A 216 5.22 -11.79 -19.47
CA LYS A 216 5.59 -12.03 -20.88
C LYS A 216 6.71 -13.06 -21.06
N TYR A 217 7.50 -13.30 -20.02
CA TYR A 217 8.60 -14.27 -20.04
C TYR A 217 8.10 -15.66 -19.66
N ALA A 218 8.89 -16.70 -19.98
CA ALA A 218 8.48 -18.09 -19.76
C ALA A 218 8.21 -18.44 -18.29
N TYR A 219 8.88 -17.75 -17.35
CA TYR A 219 8.77 -17.96 -15.91
C TYR A 219 8.70 -16.60 -15.22
N ASP A 220 7.51 -16.02 -15.18
CA ASP A 220 7.29 -14.62 -14.80
C ASP A 220 5.92 -14.41 -14.13
N GLU A 221 5.29 -15.50 -13.65
CA GLU A 221 3.97 -15.41 -13.05
C GLU A 221 4.04 -14.71 -11.68
N MET A 222 3.10 -13.80 -11.44
CA MET A 222 2.93 -13.07 -10.21
C MET A 222 1.51 -13.14 -9.72
N SER A 223 1.33 -13.33 -8.42
CA SER A 223 0.03 -13.26 -7.76
C SER A 223 0.13 -12.53 -6.41
N ALA A 224 -0.93 -11.87 -6.02
CA ALA A 224 -1.05 -11.32 -4.67
C ALA A 224 -2.50 -11.33 -4.22
N GLY A 225 -2.67 -11.50 -2.90
CA GLY A 225 -3.94 -11.38 -2.21
C GLY A 225 -3.77 -10.58 -0.92
N SER A 226 -4.66 -9.62 -0.68
CA SER A 226 -4.74 -8.88 0.57
C SER A 226 -6.20 -8.81 1.01
N PHE A 227 -6.51 -9.35 2.16
CA PHE A 227 -7.83 -9.27 2.78
C PHE A 227 -7.71 -8.50 4.09
N ILE A 228 -8.55 -7.45 4.25
CA ILE A 228 -8.60 -6.64 5.48
C ILE A 228 -10.06 -6.48 5.88
N ALA A 229 -10.40 -6.88 7.10
CA ALA A 229 -11.67 -6.62 7.72
C ALA A 229 -11.50 -5.60 8.85
N THR A 230 -12.28 -4.51 8.82
CA THR A 230 -12.22 -3.47 9.86
C THR A 230 -13.55 -3.35 10.58
N TYR A 231 -13.47 -2.96 11.83
CA TYR A 231 -14.61 -2.60 12.65
C TYR A 231 -14.29 -1.35 13.45
N ASN A 232 -15.25 -0.43 13.58
CA ASN A 232 -15.17 0.68 14.51
C ASN A 232 -16.51 0.91 15.21
N TYR A 233 -16.43 1.34 16.45
CA TYR A 233 -17.58 1.66 17.28
C TYR A 233 -17.30 2.89 18.15
N GLN A 234 -18.33 3.69 18.35
CA GLN A 234 -18.31 4.83 19.26
C GLN A 234 -19.56 4.83 20.13
N SER A 235 -19.40 4.98 21.44
CA SER A 235 -20.51 5.04 22.38
C SER A 235 -21.45 6.25 22.13
N LYS A 236 -22.71 6.16 22.61
CA LYS A 236 -23.72 7.23 22.38
C LYS A 236 -23.30 8.58 22.94
N ASP A 237 -22.58 8.59 24.05
CA ASP A 237 -22.04 9.77 24.72
C ASP A 237 -20.68 10.22 24.17
N ASN A 238 -20.13 9.51 23.17
CA ASN A 238 -18.80 9.70 22.60
C ASN A 238 -17.66 9.61 23.63
N ALA A 239 -17.90 8.94 24.76
CA ALA A 239 -16.89 8.72 25.79
C ALA A 239 -15.94 7.58 25.44
N TYR A 240 -16.47 6.48 24.95
CA TYR A 240 -15.69 5.31 24.53
C TYR A 240 -15.69 5.16 23.00
N SER A 241 -14.52 4.82 22.46
CA SER A 241 -14.36 4.48 21.04
C SER A 241 -13.41 3.30 20.92
N VAL A 242 -13.77 2.33 20.11
CA VAL A 242 -12.94 1.18 19.76
C VAL A 242 -12.93 0.99 18.27
N ARG A 243 -11.76 0.63 17.73
CA ARG A 243 -11.57 0.21 16.34
C ARG A 243 -10.58 -0.94 16.29
N GLY A 244 -10.72 -1.76 15.32
CA GLY A 244 -9.80 -2.87 15.12
C GLY A 244 -9.86 -3.39 13.69
N HIS A 245 -8.84 -4.15 13.32
CA HIS A 245 -8.83 -4.85 12.06
C HIS A 245 -8.09 -6.18 12.13
N TYR A 246 -8.45 -7.05 11.22
CA TYR A 246 -7.69 -8.22 10.83
C TYR A 246 -7.19 -8.01 9.41
N ALA A 247 -5.92 -8.29 9.16
CA ALA A 247 -5.32 -8.27 7.83
C ALA A 247 -4.60 -9.59 7.56
N ALA A 248 -4.77 -10.13 6.33
CA ALA A 248 -4.02 -11.29 5.83
C ALA A 248 -3.56 -10.97 4.41
N GLN A 249 -2.26 -11.09 4.15
CA GLN A 249 -1.65 -10.68 2.89
C GLN A 249 -0.64 -11.73 2.42
N ASN A 250 -0.61 -11.95 1.11
CA ASN A 250 0.33 -12.83 0.43
C ASN A 250 0.75 -12.20 -0.90
N ILE A 251 2.04 -12.21 -1.20
CA ILE A 251 2.62 -11.78 -2.48
C ILE A 251 3.57 -12.89 -2.90
N GLU A 252 3.25 -13.54 -4.00
CA GLU A 252 3.96 -14.70 -4.52
C GLU A 252 4.34 -14.48 -5.98
N GLY A 253 5.49 -14.96 -6.40
CA GLY A 253 5.89 -14.87 -7.78
C GLY A 253 7.09 -15.72 -8.14
N ASP A 254 7.17 -16.00 -9.42
CA ASP A 254 8.31 -16.65 -10.01
C ASP A 254 9.55 -15.76 -9.94
N GLU A 255 10.69 -16.40 -9.79
CA GLU A 255 12.01 -15.78 -9.82
C GLU A 255 12.86 -16.45 -10.90
N HIS A 256 13.49 -15.63 -11.75
CA HIS A 256 14.21 -16.14 -12.92
C HIS A 256 15.64 -15.59 -13.08
N GLY A 257 16.11 -14.73 -12.17
CA GLY A 257 17.47 -14.19 -12.16
C GLY A 257 17.78 -13.16 -13.25
N GLY A 258 16.85 -12.89 -14.16
CA GLY A 258 17.05 -11.98 -15.29
C GLY A 258 17.45 -12.68 -16.59
N LEU A 259 17.89 -11.90 -17.58
CA LEU A 259 18.22 -12.33 -18.93
C LEU A 259 19.73 -12.52 -19.09
N PRO A 260 20.23 -13.75 -19.36
CA PRO A 260 21.67 -14.00 -19.57
C PRO A 260 22.20 -13.43 -20.89
N PHE A 261 21.40 -13.45 -21.96
CA PHE A 261 21.81 -13.09 -23.32
C PHE A 261 21.10 -11.86 -23.86
N LYS A 262 21.05 -10.78 -23.06
CA LYS A 262 20.27 -9.60 -23.36
C LYS A 262 20.57 -8.99 -24.75
N GLU A 263 21.84 -8.90 -25.17
CA GLU A 263 22.25 -8.34 -26.45
C GLU A 263 21.83 -9.21 -27.64
N ARG A 264 21.93 -10.54 -27.49
CA ARG A 264 21.63 -11.49 -28.57
C ARG A 264 20.13 -11.78 -28.73
N GLN A 265 19.37 -11.59 -27.65
CA GLN A 265 17.95 -11.95 -27.61
C GLN A 265 17.06 -10.73 -27.42
N PHE A 266 17.09 -10.07 -26.26
CA PHE A 266 16.17 -9.00 -25.92
C PHE A 266 16.36 -7.74 -26.78
N GLN A 267 17.60 -7.33 -26.99
CA GLN A 267 17.98 -6.14 -27.78
C GLN A 267 18.11 -6.45 -29.28
N SER A 268 18.07 -7.70 -29.68
CA SER A 268 18.21 -8.08 -31.06
C SER A 268 16.96 -7.76 -31.88
N ALA A 269 17.14 -7.38 -33.14
CA ALA A 269 16.05 -7.22 -34.11
C ALA A 269 15.47 -8.55 -34.61
N ASN A 270 15.86 -9.71 -34.05
CA ASN A 270 15.41 -11.01 -34.48
C ASN A 270 13.94 -11.23 -34.11
N PRO A 271 13.03 -11.41 -35.07
CA PRO A 271 11.58 -11.56 -34.82
C PRO A 271 11.22 -12.73 -33.90
N ARG A 272 12.09 -13.75 -33.78
CA ARG A 272 11.88 -14.88 -32.85
C ARG A 272 11.70 -14.40 -31.40
N PHE A 273 12.43 -13.38 -30.97
CA PHE A 273 12.46 -12.89 -29.60
C PHE A 273 11.47 -11.75 -29.34
N PHE A 274 10.66 -11.34 -30.33
CA PHE A 274 9.49 -10.49 -30.09
C PHE A 274 8.44 -11.21 -29.24
N ASP A 275 8.35 -12.53 -29.36
CA ASP A 275 7.73 -13.39 -28.36
C ASP A 275 8.71 -13.56 -27.18
N ARG A 276 8.50 -12.77 -26.11
CA ARG A 276 9.39 -12.72 -24.95
C ARG A 276 9.47 -14.05 -24.19
N SER A 277 8.49 -14.94 -24.36
CA SER A 277 8.51 -16.28 -23.77
C SER A 277 9.61 -17.20 -24.34
N ARG A 278 10.23 -16.80 -25.43
CA ARG A 278 11.35 -17.53 -26.09
C ARG A 278 12.73 -17.03 -25.69
N ILE A 279 12.80 -16.02 -24.84
CA ILE A 279 14.06 -15.50 -24.31
C ILE A 279 14.51 -16.41 -23.17
N ASP A 280 15.80 -16.75 -23.17
CA ASP A 280 16.39 -17.56 -22.11
C ASP A 280 16.46 -16.79 -20.79
N LEU A 281 16.32 -17.51 -19.69
CA LEU A 281 16.38 -17.02 -18.32
C LEU A 281 17.51 -17.74 -17.57
N TYR A 282 18.09 -17.12 -16.53
CA TYR A 282 19.13 -17.80 -15.74
C TYR A 282 18.63 -19.08 -15.10
N PHE A 283 17.38 -19.09 -14.63
CA PHE A 283 16.70 -20.27 -14.09
C PHE A 283 15.18 -20.13 -14.19
N THR A 284 14.47 -21.25 -14.10
CA THR A 284 13.00 -21.33 -14.24
C THR A 284 12.38 -22.24 -13.17
N ASN A 285 13.00 -22.30 -12.00
CA ASN A 285 12.65 -23.27 -10.96
C ASN A 285 12.61 -22.67 -9.55
N ALA A 286 12.53 -21.34 -9.45
CA ALA A 286 12.50 -20.65 -8.17
C ALA A 286 11.25 -19.79 -8.02
N THR A 287 10.74 -19.69 -6.80
CA THR A 287 9.63 -18.83 -6.41
C THR A 287 9.92 -18.12 -5.11
N SER A 288 9.37 -16.92 -4.93
CA SER A 288 9.44 -16.21 -3.66
C SER A 288 8.05 -15.86 -3.13
N VAL A 289 7.89 -15.90 -1.81
CA VAL A 289 6.63 -15.65 -1.13
C VAL A 289 6.86 -14.71 0.05
N ALA A 290 6.22 -13.54 0.03
CA ALA A 290 6.13 -12.65 1.17
C ALA A 290 4.71 -12.69 1.73
N SER A 291 4.56 -13.02 3.01
CA SER A 291 3.23 -13.13 3.62
C SER A 291 3.18 -12.52 5.01
N GLY A 292 1.99 -12.12 5.44
CA GLY A 292 1.78 -11.62 6.78
C GLY A 292 0.33 -11.64 7.23
N LYS A 293 0.15 -11.72 8.54
CA LYS A 293 -1.15 -11.64 9.21
C LYS A 293 -1.06 -10.68 10.38
N ARG A 294 -2.05 -9.82 10.54
CA ARG A 294 -2.09 -8.82 11.62
C ARG A 294 -3.46 -8.75 12.25
N VAL A 295 -3.47 -8.67 13.58
CA VAL A 295 -4.63 -8.31 14.39
C VAL A 295 -4.30 -7.00 15.10
N PHE A 296 -5.18 -6.04 15.02
CA PHE A 296 -5.03 -4.75 15.67
C PHE A 296 -6.30 -4.35 16.39
N LEU A 297 -6.15 -3.79 17.58
CA LEU A 297 -7.21 -3.19 18.37
C LEU A 297 -6.70 -1.86 18.95
N ASP A 298 -7.51 -0.81 18.84
CA ASP A 298 -7.24 0.52 19.40
C ASP A 298 -8.51 1.04 20.08
N GLN A 299 -8.42 1.31 21.37
CA GLN A 299 -9.53 1.79 22.18
C GLN A 299 -9.16 3.08 22.92
N THR A 300 -10.12 3.95 23.02
CA THR A 300 -9.95 5.22 23.72
C THR A 300 -11.12 5.51 24.64
N TYR A 301 -10.84 6.08 25.81
CA TYR A 301 -11.83 6.50 26.77
C TYR A 301 -11.62 7.97 27.17
N ARG A 302 -12.65 8.79 26.97
CA ARG A 302 -12.65 10.19 27.33
C ARG A 302 -13.11 10.36 28.79
N LEU A 303 -12.21 10.74 29.66
CA LEU A 303 -12.49 10.96 31.09
C LEU A 303 -13.38 12.18 31.33
N THR A 304 -13.32 13.16 30.45
CA THR A 304 -14.07 14.39 30.58
C THR A 304 -15.41 14.25 29.86
N ARG A 305 -16.55 14.25 30.61
CA ARG A 305 -17.90 14.09 30.03
C ARG A 305 -18.19 15.16 28.97
N ALA A 306 -18.77 14.75 27.83
CA ALA A 306 -19.36 15.66 26.87
C ALA A 306 -20.56 16.38 27.55
N ARG A 307 -20.60 17.71 27.55
CA ARG A 307 -21.74 18.47 28.06
C ARG A 307 -22.93 18.26 27.10
N SER A 308 -24.14 18.15 27.69
CA SER A 308 -25.41 18.05 26.97
C SER A 308 -25.58 19.14 25.90
N LYS A 309 -26.42 18.87 24.90
CA LYS A 309 -26.70 19.70 23.71
C LYS A 309 -27.29 21.10 23.94
N ASP A 310 -27.20 21.68 25.11
CA ASP A 310 -27.62 23.06 25.32
C ASP A 310 -26.70 24.02 24.55
N SER A 311 -27.25 24.56 23.48
CA SER A 311 -26.60 25.41 22.48
C SER A 311 -26.03 26.73 23.00
N LEU A 312 -26.15 27.02 24.28
CA LEU A 312 -25.62 28.24 24.95
C LEU A 312 -24.38 27.97 25.81
N ALA A 313 -23.90 26.73 25.90
CA ALA A 313 -22.75 26.42 26.75
C ALA A 313 -21.44 26.79 26.04
N LYS A 314 -20.60 27.59 26.67
CA LYS A 314 -19.23 27.93 26.24
C LYS A 314 -18.45 26.66 25.88
N PRO A 315 -17.62 26.70 24.79
CA PRO A 315 -16.82 25.53 24.37
C PRO A 315 -15.95 25.06 25.54
N ARG A 316 -15.80 23.74 25.66
CA ARG A 316 -15.06 23.09 26.73
C ARG A 316 -13.60 23.54 26.72
N LYS A 317 -13.06 23.97 27.88
CA LYS A 317 -11.69 24.49 27.98
C LYS A 317 -10.63 23.38 27.81
N SER A 318 -10.91 22.13 28.19
CA SER A 318 -9.94 21.02 28.09
C SER A 318 -10.59 19.65 28.03
N SER A 319 -9.89 18.66 27.45
CA SER A 319 -10.30 17.26 27.46
C SER A 319 -9.10 16.34 27.73
N LEU A 320 -9.36 15.22 28.42
CA LEU A 320 -8.39 14.15 28.67
C LEU A 320 -8.96 12.85 28.14
N VAL A 321 -8.17 12.17 27.29
CA VAL A 321 -8.51 10.90 26.66
C VAL A 321 -7.41 9.90 26.97
N LEU A 322 -7.77 8.77 27.58
CA LEU A 322 -6.87 7.62 27.71
C LEU A 322 -7.02 6.72 26.51
N GLY A 323 -5.91 6.14 26.04
CA GLY A 323 -5.86 5.22 24.92
C GLY A 323 -5.09 3.96 25.27
N HIS A 324 -5.50 2.85 24.68
CA HIS A 324 -4.77 1.59 24.68
C HIS A 324 -4.87 0.97 23.31
N SER A 325 -3.74 0.54 22.75
CA SER A 325 -3.71 -0.22 21.52
C SER A 325 -2.85 -1.47 21.64
N ILE A 326 -3.22 -2.50 20.87
CA ILE A 326 -2.48 -3.74 20.75
C ILE A 326 -2.43 -4.14 19.29
N ALA A 327 -1.24 -4.49 18.81
CA ALA A 327 -1.00 -5.02 17.47
C ALA A 327 -0.19 -6.31 17.59
N TYR A 328 -0.70 -7.40 17.07
CA TYR A 328 0.04 -8.65 16.88
C TYR A 328 0.20 -8.90 15.40
N GLU A 329 1.44 -9.03 14.94
CA GLU A 329 1.74 -9.27 13.54
C GLU A 329 2.71 -10.42 13.37
N THR A 330 2.46 -11.23 12.33
CA THR A 330 3.39 -12.27 11.87
C THR A 330 3.71 -12.00 10.42
N ARG A 331 5.00 -11.99 10.06
CA ARG A 331 5.49 -11.89 8.69
C ARG A 331 6.43 -13.03 8.37
N SER A 332 6.50 -13.39 7.12
CA SER A 332 7.53 -14.30 6.62
C SER A 332 7.93 -13.92 5.19
N PHE A 333 9.19 -14.16 4.89
CA PHE A 333 9.71 -14.19 3.53
C PHE A 333 10.29 -15.57 3.26
N GLN A 334 9.98 -16.14 2.10
CA GLN A 334 10.42 -17.46 1.70
C GLN A 334 10.94 -17.41 0.26
N PHE A 335 12.11 -18.00 0.04
CA PHE A 335 12.65 -18.32 -1.27
C PHE A 335 12.69 -19.84 -1.42
N LEU A 336 12.13 -20.34 -2.51
CA LEU A 336 12.05 -21.75 -2.84
C LEU A 336 12.69 -21.99 -4.19
N GLN A 337 13.55 -23.01 -4.29
CA GLN A 337 14.10 -23.46 -5.56
C GLN A 337 14.20 -24.98 -5.58
N SER A 338 13.68 -25.60 -6.63
CA SER A 338 13.56 -27.07 -6.71
C SER A 338 14.91 -27.77 -6.91
N SER A 339 15.91 -27.07 -7.44
CA SER A 339 17.31 -27.51 -7.50
C SER A 339 18.22 -26.30 -7.49
N LYS A 340 19.35 -26.40 -6.80
CA LYS A 340 20.36 -25.33 -6.72
C LYS A 340 20.83 -24.89 -8.09
N ASN A 341 21.25 -23.64 -8.20
CA ASN A 341 21.77 -23.03 -9.42
C ASN A 341 23.07 -22.28 -9.09
N THR A 342 24.08 -22.40 -9.92
CA THR A 342 25.39 -21.74 -9.79
C THR A 342 25.29 -20.22 -9.80
N TYR A 343 24.18 -19.66 -10.26
CA TYR A 343 23.86 -18.22 -10.20
C TYR A 343 23.98 -17.64 -8.78
N PHE A 344 23.71 -18.45 -7.75
CA PHE A 344 23.81 -18.06 -6.34
C PHE A 344 25.05 -18.66 -5.64
N GLY A 345 25.96 -19.31 -6.39
CA GLY A 345 27.13 -19.99 -5.83
C GLY A 345 26.84 -21.40 -5.32
N ASP A 346 27.70 -21.88 -4.41
CA ASP A 346 27.56 -23.21 -3.83
C ASP A 346 26.46 -23.27 -2.77
N ALA A 347 25.95 -24.49 -2.54
CA ALA A 347 24.84 -24.70 -1.62
C ALA A 347 25.01 -26.02 -0.84
N PHE A 348 24.66 -26.01 0.44
CA PHE A 348 24.65 -27.17 1.33
C PHE A 348 23.67 -28.27 0.89
N ARG A 349 22.60 -27.86 0.18
CA ARG A 349 21.53 -28.75 -0.29
C ARG A 349 21.18 -28.51 -1.75
N ASN A 350 20.65 -29.53 -2.41
CA ASN A 350 20.18 -29.38 -3.78
C ASN A 350 18.84 -28.64 -3.86
N ILE A 351 17.93 -28.87 -2.90
CA ILE A 351 16.63 -28.20 -2.83
C ILE A 351 16.76 -27.06 -1.81
N ILE A 352 16.50 -25.83 -2.26
CA ILE A 352 16.61 -24.62 -1.45
C ILE A 352 15.23 -24.29 -0.86
N LYS A 353 15.21 -24.05 0.46
CA LYS A 353 13.97 -23.73 1.21
C LYS A 353 14.25 -22.69 2.30
N ASP A 354 14.69 -21.54 1.89
CA ASP A 354 15.02 -20.46 2.82
C ASP A 354 13.72 -19.78 3.29
N LYS A 355 13.60 -19.61 4.61
CA LYS A 355 12.44 -18.95 5.18
C LYS A 355 12.77 -18.20 6.45
N SER A 356 12.62 -16.88 6.42
CA SER A 356 12.67 -16.01 7.56
C SER A 356 11.28 -15.71 8.12
N HIS A 357 11.18 -15.52 9.41
CA HIS A 357 9.96 -15.20 10.13
C HIS A 357 10.17 -14.03 11.07
N LEU A 358 9.18 -13.15 11.18
CA LEU A 358 9.12 -12.11 12.20
C LEU A 358 7.75 -12.16 12.90
N LYS A 359 7.75 -12.28 14.22
CA LYS A 359 6.56 -12.12 15.06
C LYS A 359 6.75 -10.90 15.93
N THR A 360 5.76 -10.02 15.99
CA THR A 360 5.81 -8.82 16.83
C THR A 360 4.51 -8.67 17.61
N LEU A 361 4.64 -8.26 18.86
CA LEU A 361 3.54 -7.83 19.71
C LEU A 361 3.84 -6.40 20.19
N THR A 362 3.03 -5.45 19.80
CA THR A 362 3.14 -4.06 20.24
C THR A 362 1.94 -3.72 21.13
N GLN A 363 2.20 -3.23 22.32
CA GLN A 363 1.17 -2.68 23.22
C GLN A 363 1.53 -1.23 23.52
N GLU A 364 0.55 -0.33 23.40
CA GLU A 364 0.73 1.08 23.69
C GLU A 364 -0.39 1.57 24.62
N VAL A 365 -0.01 2.25 25.68
CA VAL A 365 -0.92 3.00 26.57
C VAL A 365 -0.61 4.47 26.36
N SER A 366 -1.65 5.30 26.25
CA SER A 366 -1.48 6.73 25.98
C SER A 366 -2.46 7.58 26.75
N ALA A 367 -2.05 8.83 27.02
CA ALA A 367 -2.88 9.89 27.56
C ALA A 367 -2.81 11.12 26.65
N THR A 368 -3.95 11.57 26.16
CA THR A 368 -4.04 12.73 25.27
C THR A 368 -4.78 13.86 25.99
N PHE A 369 -4.05 14.92 26.28
CA PHE A 369 -4.59 16.17 26.80
C PHE A 369 -4.79 17.15 25.66
N SER A 370 -5.99 17.73 25.55
CA SER A 370 -6.32 18.73 24.53
C SER A 370 -6.92 19.95 25.16
N ASN A 371 -6.35 21.11 24.86
CA ASN A 371 -6.82 22.43 25.35
C ASN A 371 -6.74 23.45 24.19
N PRO A 372 -7.77 24.28 23.95
CA PRO A 372 -7.77 25.26 22.86
C PRO A 372 -6.61 26.27 22.92
N LEU A 373 -6.15 26.63 24.12
CA LEU A 373 -5.05 27.58 24.31
C LEU A 373 -3.68 26.87 24.22
N LEU A 374 -3.53 25.72 24.88
CA LEU A 374 -2.25 25.01 25.00
C LEU A 374 -1.98 24.07 23.85
N GLY A 375 -3.00 23.65 23.09
CA GLY A 375 -2.85 22.65 22.01
C GLY A 375 -3.17 21.23 22.49
N ILE A 376 -2.61 20.25 21.81
CA ILE A 376 -2.80 18.81 22.03
C ILE A 376 -1.44 18.21 22.43
N LEU A 377 -1.40 17.56 23.58
CA LEU A 377 -0.26 16.77 24.04
C LEU A 377 -0.71 15.33 24.21
N LYS A 378 -0.10 14.40 23.48
CA LYS A 378 -0.23 12.95 23.66
C LYS A 378 1.07 12.43 24.26
N THR A 379 0.98 11.73 25.38
CA THR A 379 2.09 10.96 25.97
C THR A 379 1.76 9.48 25.85
N GLN A 380 2.77 8.64 25.65
CA GLN A 380 2.59 7.20 25.45
C GLN A 380 3.74 6.39 26.06
N ALA A 381 3.40 5.18 26.52
CA ALA A 381 4.35 4.15 26.85
C ALA A 381 4.06 2.94 25.96
N ARG A 382 5.10 2.33 25.40
CA ARG A 382 4.98 1.23 24.46
C ARG A 382 5.85 0.07 24.92
N LEU A 383 5.30 -1.14 24.87
CA LEU A 383 6.00 -2.40 24.94
C LEU A 383 6.03 -3.00 23.53
N TYR A 384 7.22 -3.35 23.07
CA TYR A 384 7.43 -4.02 21.79
C TYR A 384 8.18 -5.33 22.05
N ASP A 385 7.52 -6.45 21.77
CA ASP A 385 8.10 -7.80 21.86
C ASP A 385 8.31 -8.30 20.44
N TYR A 386 9.51 -8.84 20.15
CA TYR A 386 9.84 -9.32 18.82
C TYR A 386 10.54 -10.67 18.85
N ARG A 387 10.31 -11.46 17.80
CA ARG A 387 11.05 -12.67 17.48
C ARG A 387 11.26 -12.77 15.99
N TYR A 388 12.49 -12.54 15.54
CA TYR A 388 12.95 -12.81 14.19
C TYR A 388 13.67 -14.15 14.19
N TYR A 389 13.32 -15.10 13.30
CA TYR A 389 13.88 -16.45 13.39
C TYR A 389 13.85 -17.21 12.07
N PHE A 390 14.76 -18.18 11.98
CA PHE A 390 14.84 -19.26 11.01
C PHE A 390 14.44 -20.59 11.67
N ASN A 391 14.16 -21.63 10.87
CA ASN A 391 13.72 -22.93 11.42
C ASN A 391 14.90 -23.86 11.78
N SER A 392 16.14 -23.46 11.50
CA SER A 392 17.35 -24.25 11.71
C SER A 392 18.45 -23.43 12.39
N LEU A 393 19.35 -24.13 13.06
CA LEU A 393 20.63 -23.59 13.50
C LEU A 393 21.68 -23.97 12.45
N LEU A 394 22.48 -23.01 12.02
CA LEU A 394 23.57 -23.28 11.08
C LEU A 394 24.92 -23.27 11.82
N ILE A 395 25.64 -24.36 11.69
CA ILE A 395 27.01 -24.52 12.23
C ILE A 395 27.93 -24.67 11.02
N THR A 396 28.83 -23.70 10.83
CA THR A 396 29.90 -23.75 9.86
C THR A 396 31.22 -24.11 10.56
N GLU A 397 32.30 -24.34 9.82
CA GLU A 397 33.63 -24.62 10.40
C GLU A 397 34.17 -23.46 11.25
N THR A 398 33.72 -22.22 10.95
CA THR A 398 34.27 -20.99 11.55
C THR A 398 33.35 -20.35 12.57
N GLN A 399 32.04 -20.57 12.46
CA GLN A 399 31.06 -19.91 13.34
C GLN A 399 29.76 -20.69 13.48
N THR A 400 29.06 -20.43 14.56
CA THR A 400 27.67 -20.85 14.78
C THR A 400 26.79 -19.66 14.57
N ILE A 401 25.84 -19.76 13.63
CA ILE A 401 24.83 -18.72 13.35
C ILE A 401 23.55 -19.10 14.08
N GLU A 402 23.09 -18.22 14.96
CA GLU A 402 21.90 -18.46 15.78
C GLU A 402 20.64 -18.56 14.91
N SER A 403 19.67 -19.32 15.42
CA SER A 403 18.38 -19.47 14.70
C SER A 403 17.41 -18.31 14.93
N ALA A 404 17.64 -17.46 15.94
CA ALA A 404 16.68 -16.41 16.29
C ALA A 404 17.31 -15.20 16.97
N LEU A 405 16.72 -14.02 16.70
CA LEU A 405 16.88 -12.80 17.47
C LEU A 405 15.56 -12.51 18.18
N THR A 406 15.60 -12.36 19.50
CA THR A 406 14.40 -12.11 20.32
C THR A 406 14.68 -11.02 21.33
N GLY A 407 13.71 -10.20 21.64
CA GLY A 407 13.84 -9.17 22.66
C GLY A 407 12.55 -8.47 23.00
N GLN A 408 12.62 -7.67 24.04
CA GLN A 408 11.52 -6.82 24.52
C GLN A 408 12.04 -5.40 24.72
N GLU A 409 11.38 -4.46 24.08
CA GLU A 409 11.70 -3.04 24.12
C GLU A 409 10.62 -2.27 24.86
N VAL A 410 11.02 -1.46 25.84
CA VAL A 410 10.11 -0.52 26.52
C VAL A 410 10.46 0.89 26.07
N ALA A 411 9.51 1.56 25.44
CA ALA A 411 9.71 2.90 24.93
C ALA A 411 8.68 3.88 25.51
N VAL A 412 9.06 5.14 25.63
CA VAL A 412 8.17 6.25 25.96
C VAL A 412 8.14 7.23 24.81
N GLY A 413 7.01 7.93 24.68
CA GLY A 413 6.88 8.92 23.63
C GLY A 413 5.99 10.08 24.05
N ALA A 414 6.19 11.21 23.36
CA ALA A 414 5.35 12.38 23.47
C ALA A 414 5.13 13.01 22.10
N ARG A 415 3.92 13.46 21.83
CA ARG A 415 3.59 14.23 20.63
C ARG A 415 2.82 15.48 21.01
N TYR A 416 3.30 16.62 20.56
CA TYR A 416 2.69 17.92 20.78
C TYR A 416 2.24 18.53 19.45
N LEU A 417 1.02 19.05 19.41
CA LEU A 417 0.45 19.73 18.25
C LEU A 417 -0.30 20.99 18.70
N LYS A 418 0.11 22.13 18.18
CA LYS A 418 -0.64 23.37 18.32
C LYS A 418 -0.92 23.99 16.97
N LYS A 419 -2.21 24.22 16.69
CA LYS A 419 -2.66 24.89 15.47
C LYS A 419 -3.33 26.21 15.83
N THR A 420 -2.88 27.27 15.19
CA THR A 420 -3.50 28.60 15.19
C THR A 420 -3.90 28.94 13.74
N PRO A 421 -4.64 30.00 13.47
CA PRO A 421 -4.98 30.38 12.10
C PRO A 421 -3.77 30.61 11.18
N SER A 422 -2.63 31.04 11.75
CA SER A 422 -1.42 31.38 10.98
C SER A 422 -0.24 30.48 11.25
N PHE A 423 -0.21 29.72 12.33
CA PHE A 423 0.94 28.89 12.69
C PHE A 423 0.50 27.49 13.13
N GLU A 424 1.26 26.50 12.73
CA GLU A 424 1.16 25.12 13.22
C GLU A 424 2.52 24.70 13.76
N LEU A 425 2.56 24.33 15.03
CA LEU A 425 3.74 23.77 15.70
C LEU A 425 3.48 22.29 15.98
N GLU A 426 4.37 21.44 15.53
CA GLU A 426 4.33 20.00 15.75
C GLU A 426 5.69 19.53 16.28
N GLY A 427 5.66 18.68 17.31
CA GLY A 427 6.83 18.01 17.84
C GLY A 427 6.47 16.59 18.25
N SER A 428 7.37 15.65 18.07
CA SER A 428 7.24 14.29 18.59
C SER A 428 8.60 13.73 18.98
N LEU A 429 8.60 12.89 20.00
CA LEU A 429 9.74 12.13 20.47
C LEU A 429 9.26 10.75 20.89
N ASP A 430 9.89 9.72 20.38
CA ASP A 430 9.83 8.34 20.88
C ASP A 430 11.24 7.93 21.27
N TYR A 431 11.40 7.31 22.43
CA TYR A 431 12.70 6.90 22.98
C TYR A 431 12.58 5.56 23.68
N THR A 432 13.45 4.61 23.35
CA THR A 432 13.54 3.30 24.01
C THR A 432 14.31 3.47 25.32
N LEU A 433 13.67 3.09 26.43
CA LEU A 433 14.25 3.15 27.77
C LEU A 433 15.03 1.88 28.14
N VAL A 434 14.49 0.73 27.71
CA VAL A 434 15.01 -0.61 28.06
C VAL A 434 14.86 -1.50 26.84
N GLY A 435 15.90 -2.30 26.57
CA GLY A 435 15.96 -3.28 25.49
C GLY A 435 17.27 -3.20 24.71
N ASP A 436 17.47 -4.16 23.81
CA ASP A 436 18.71 -4.31 23.04
C ASP A 436 18.74 -3.43 21.79
N LEU A 437 17.57 -2.98 21.32
CA LEU A 437 17.41 -2.16 20.12
C LEU A 437 17.41 -0.65 20.42
N THR A 438 18.03 -0.18 21.49
CA THR A 438 18.02 1.22 21.97
C THR A 438 17.85 2.24 20.83
N ALA A 439 16.67 2.76 20.63
CA ALA A 439 16.33 3.56 19.46
C ALA A 439 15.64 4.86 19.86
N HIS A 440 15.72 5.89 19.02
CA HIS A 440 14.89 7.07 19.19
C HIS A 440 14.41 7.61 17.85
N LYS A 441 13.29 8.31 17.89
CA LYS A 441 12.77 9.08 16.75
C LYS A 441 12.24 10.41 17.25
N ALA A 442 12.82 11.50 16.78
CA ALA A 442 12.42 12.86 17.10
C ALA A 442 12.03 13.62 15.83
N HIS A 443 11.00 14.43 15.94
CA HIS A 443 10.54 15.34 14.88
C HIS A 443 10.14 16.67 15.49
N ALA A 444 10.51 17.78 14.86
CA ALA A 444 10.02 19.09 15.18
C ALA A 444 9.76 19.90 13.91
N SER A 445 8.63 20.55 13.80
CA SER A 445 8.32 21.41 12.67
C SER A 445 7.45 22.61 13.04
N LEU A 446 7.66 23.70 12.32
CA LEU A 446 6.85 24.91 12.37
C LEU A 446 6.33 25.22 10.97
N ALA A 447 5.01 25.40 10.84
CA ALA A 447 4.41 25.85 9.59
C ALA A 447 3.76 27.21 9.76
N TYR A 448 3.99 28.09 8.79
CA TYR A 448 3.29 29.36 8.63
C TYR A 448 2.23 29.23 7.55
N VAL A 449 0.99 29.57 7.86
CA VAL A 449 -0.17 29.48 6.96
C VAL A 449 -0.65 30.89 6.63
N TYR A 450 -0.47 31.29 5.37
CA TYR A 450 -0.89 32.60 4.87
C TYR A 450 -2.20 32.49 4.07
N ARG A 451 -3.20 33.26 4.47
CA ARG A 451 -4.55 33.30 3.85
C ARG A 451 -5.20 31.92 3.67
N GLN A 452 -4.84 30.94 4.51
CA GLN A 452 -5.30 29.53 4.42
C GLN A 452 -5.07 28.85 3.06
N LYS A 453 -4.20 29.41 2.22
CA LYS A 453 -3.88 28.92 0.86
C LYS A 453 -2.40 28.62 0.65
N HIS A 454 -1.53 29.32 1.35
CA HIS A 454 -0.09 29.15 1.25
C HIS A 454 0.44 28.63 2.57
N ARG A 455 1.22 27.58 2.55
CA ARG A 455 1.79 26.96 3.74
C ARG A 455 3.28 26.77 3.53
N LEU A 456 4.08 27.40 4.37
CA LEU A 456 5.51 27.16 4.45
C LEU A 456 5.79 26.40 5.74
N ARG A 457 6.36 25.22 5.65
CA ARG A 457 6.76 24.40 6.80
C ARG A 457 8.26 24.21 6.77
N VAL A 458 8.91 24.37 7.91
CA VAL A 458 10.30 24.04 8.16
C VAL A 458 10.37 23.05 9.32
N GLY A 459 11.33 22.14 9.29
CA GLY A 459 11.45 21.17 10.37
C GLY A 459 12.73 20.37 10.32
N VAL A 460 12.93 19.62 11.39
CA VAL A 460 14.06 18.72 11.59
C VAL A 460 13.58 17.35 12.06
N ASN A 461 14.31 16.30 11.66
CA ASN A 461 14.12 14.95 12.15
C ASN A 461 15.45 14.40 12.63
N SER A 462 15.39 13.56 13.66
CA SER A 462 16.51 12.74 14.12
C SER A 462 15.98 11.35 14.42
N GLN A 463 16.66 10.33 13.95
CA GLN A 463 16.31 8.94 14.19
C GLN A 463 17.58 8.11 14.34
N LEU A 464 17.66 7.38 15.45
CA LEU A 464 18.65 6.34 15.70
C LEU A 464 17.93 5.01 15.70
N ARG A 465 18.39 4.02 14.93
CA ARG A 465 17.76 2.71 14.84
C ARG A 465 18.75 1.62 14.48
N MET A 466 18.50 0.39 14.90
CA MET A 466 19.20 -0.76 14.35
C MET A 466 18.81 -1.00 12.89
N PRO A 467 19.72 -1.50 12.04
CA PRO A 467 19.40 -2.01 10.72
C PRO A 467 18.29 -3.06 10.78
N ASP A 468 17.64 -3.34 9.63
CA ASP A 468 16.60 -4.36 9.56
C ASP A 468 17.17 -5.75 9.88
N PHE A 469 16.33 -6.67 10.38
CA PHE A 469 16.76 -7.95 10.90
C PHE A 469 17.55 -8.81 9.89
N ASN A 470 17.23 -8.72 8.60
CA ASN A 470 17.94 -9.46 7.56
C ASN A 470 19.40 -9.00 7.33
N PHE A 471 19.78 -7.80 7.77
CA PHE A 471 21.19 -7.38 7.85
C PHE A 471 21.90 -7.98 9.05
N LEU A 472 21.18 -8.14 10.16
CA LEU A 472 21.74 -8.60 11.44
C LEU A 472 21.90 -10.12 11.50
N LEU A 473 20.94 -10.85 10.93
CA LEU A 473 20.90 -12.31 10.91
C LEU A 473 20.24 -12.81 9.64
N TYR A 474 20.92 -13.68 8.90
CA TYR A 474 20.35 -14.38 7.76
C TYR A 474 20.88 -15.80 7.65
N GLN A 475 20.02 -16.72 7.20
CA GLN A 475 20.38 -18.10 6.93
C GLN A 475 19.76 -18.56 5.63
N SER A 476 20.55 -19.24 4.81
CA SER A 476 20.16 -19.81 3.53
C SER A 476 20.77 -21.19 3.36
N ASP A 477 20.15 -22.01 2.54
CA ASP A 477 20.75 -23.24 2.02
C ASP A 477 21.90 -22.94 1.01
N TYR A 478 22.05 -21.69 0.51
CA TYR A 478 23.22 -21.22 -0.24
C TYR A 478 24.33 -20.76 0.70
N GLU A 479 25.57 -21.20 0.49
CA GLU A 479 26.69 -21.04 1.41
C GLU A 479 27.04 -19.57 1.70
N ASN A 480 27.02 -18.72 0.66
CA ASN A 480 27.40 -17.31 0.78
C ASN A 480 26.34 -16.40 1.42
N PHE A 481 25.13 -16.92 1.70
CA PHE A 481 24.01 -16.14 2.23
C PHE A 481 23.74 -16.46 3.71
N ASN A 482 24.83 -16.50 4.51
CA ASN A 482 24.76 -16.86 5.92
C ASN A 482 25.61 -15.90 6.74
N TRP A 483 25.00 -15.13 7.63
CA TRP A 483 25.71 -14.16 8.47
C TRP A 483 25.00 -13.87 9.79
N GLN A 484 25.77 -13.36 10.75
CA GLN A 484 25.30 -12.81 12.01
C GLN A 484 26.18 -11.60 12.39
N HIS A 485 25.60 -10.39 12.26
CA HIS A 485 26.25 -9.11 12.48
C HIS A 485 25.68 -8.34 13.68
N THR A 486 25.12 -9.04 14.65
CA THR A 486 24.53 -8.43 15.84
C THR A 486 25.53 -7.69 16.72
N ALA A 487 26.80 -8.10 16.70
CA ALA A 487 27.89 -7.47 17.44
C ALA A 487 28.66 -6.43 16.62
N ASP A 488 28.65 -6.54 15.30
CA ASP A 488 29.52 -5.77 14.42
C ASP A 488 28.84 -4.50 13.90
N PHE A 489 27.54 -4.59 13.57
CA PHE A 489 26.81 -3.46 13.00
C PHE A 489 26.35 -2.48 14.07
N GLN A 490 26.60 -1.22 13.80
CA GLN A 490 26.20 -0.10 14.63
C GLN A 490 24.78 0.38 14.23
N MET A 491 24.17 1.18 15.09
CA MET A 491 22.91 1.83 14.79
C MET A 491 23.08 2.88 13.70
N GLU A 492 22.13 2.91 12.76
CA GLU A 492 22.03 3.97 11.76
C GLU A 492 21.57 5.28 12.41
N ASP A 493 22.31 6.37 12.21
CA ASP A 493 21.99 7.71 12.73
C ASP A 493 21.52 8.62 11.58
N HIS A 494 20.21 8.84 11.48
CA HIS A 494 19.59 9.66 10.45
C HIS A 494 19.24 11.04 11.01
N LYS A 495 19.80 12.10 10.45
CA LYS A 495 19.48 13.49 10.79
C LYS A 495 19.03 14.22 9.53
N SER A 496 17.89 14.88 9.55
CA SER A 496 17.44 15.64 8.40
C SER A 496 16.83 16.99 8.76
N ALA A 497 17.03 17.96 7.89
CA ALA A 497 16.34 19.25 7.90
C ALA A 497 15.54 19.38 6.60
N PHE A 498 14.35 19.97 6.66
CA PHE A 498 13.49 20.10 5.50
C PHE A 498 12.74 21.43 5.45
N VAL A 499 12.41 21.83 4.22
CA VAL A 499 11.54 22.97 3.91
C VAL A 499 10.46 22.50 2.94
N GLN A 500 9.20 22.74 3.26
CA GLN A 500 8.05 22.42 2.42
C GLN A 500 7.24 23.66 2.14
N LEU A 501 6.93 23.92 0.88
CA LEU A 501 6.02 24.99 0.46
C LEU A 501 4.84 24.38 -0.30
N ASP A 502 3.64 24.64 0.17
CA ASP A 502 2.39 24.32 -0.52
C ASP A 502 1.71 25.61 -0.95
N SER A 503 1.54 25.83 -2.25
CA SER A 503 0.96 27.05 -2.78
C SER A 503 0.22 26.82 -4.10
N PRO A 504 -1.03 27.25 -4.24
CA PRO A 504 -1.73 27.21 -5.51
C PRO A 504 -1.04 28.04 -6.61
N ILE A 505 -0.33 29.11 -6.23
CA ILE A 505 0.33 30.02 -7.16
C ILE A 505 1.72 29.52 -7.53
N TRP A 506 2.52 29.16 -6.52
CA TRP A 506 3.94 28.80 -6.72
C TRP A 506 4.17 27.29 -6.88
N GLY A 507 3.14 26.47 -6.66
CA GLY A 507 3.26 25.00 -6.66
C GLY A 507 3.70 24.47 -5.32
N ASN A 508 4.12 23.19 -5.31
CA ASN A 508 4.58 22.49 -4.12
C ASN A 508 6.08 22.23 -4.24
N LEU A 509 6.82 22.62 -3.23
CA LEU A 509 8.25 22.37 -3.09
C LEU A 509 8.48 21.54 -1.82
N ASP A 510 9.27 20.48 -1.92
CA ASP A 510 9.83 19.73 -0.79
C ASP A 510 11.35 19.68 -0.98
N ALA A 511 12.09 20.31 -0.10
CA ALA A 511 13.55 20.32 -0.09
C ALA A 511 14.04 19.75 1.24
N ARG A 512 14.94 18.78 1.17
CA ARG A 512 15.47 18.07 2.32
C ARG A 512 16.96 17.84 2.19
N TYR A 513 17.67 18.05 3.30
CA TYR A 513 19.03 17.63 3.51
C TYR A 513 19.08 16.55 4.60
N THR A 514 19.73 15.43 4.31
CA THR A 514 19.80 14.29 5.24
C THR A 514 21.27 13.89 5.40
N LEU A 515 21.68 13.68 6.64
CA LEU A 515 22.95 13.04 7.02
C LEU A 515 22.64 11.67 7.60
N ILE A 516 23.42 10.67 7.23
CA ILE A 516 23.28 9.29 7.72
C ILE A 516 24.64 8.76 8.11
N GLY A 517 24.80 8.47 9.39
CA GLY A 517 25.93 7.70 9.90
C GLY A 517 25.60 6.21 9.90
N ASN A 518 26.60 5.38 9.66
CA ASN A 518 26.51 3.92 9.68
C ASN A 518 25.43 3.37 8.73
N TYR A 519 25.32 3.92 7.51
CA TYR A 519 24.32 3.47 6.54
C TYR A 519 24.55 2.01 6.15
N THR A 520 23.51 1.18 6.24
CA THR A 520 23.56 -0.26 5.98
C THR A 520 22.93 -0.58 4.63
N TYR A 521 23.63 -1.37 3.82
CA TYR A 521 23.20 -1.74 2.47
C TYR A 521 23.70 -3.13 2.09
N PHE A 522 23.10 -3.74 1.10
CA PHE A 522 23.61 -4.95 0.46
C PHE A 522 24.51 -4.57 -0.72
N ALA A 523 25.64 -5.25 -0.86
CA ALA A 523 26.57 -5.06 -1.96
C ALA A 523 26.88 -6.37 -2.66
N GLY A 524 26.91 -6.35 -3.97
CA GLY A 524 27.45 -7.43 -4.79
C GLY A 524 28.99 -7.35 -4.75
N GLN A 525 29.60 -8.38 -4.22
CA GLN A 525 31.06 -8.50 -4.21
C GLN A 525 31.48 -9.43 -5.33
N GLN A 526 32.26 -8.94 -6.29
CA GLN A 526 32.84 -9.79 -7.30
C GLN A 526 34.10 -10.47 -6.73
N PRO A 527 34.25 -11.79 -6.90
CA PRO A 527 35.51 -12.46 -6.56
C PRO A 527 36.63 -11.85 -7.41
N VAL A 528 37.72 -11.44 -6.77
CA VAL A 528 38.91 -10.97 -7.47
C VAL A 528 39.62 -12.16 -8.10
N ILE A 529 39.27 -12.50 -9.35
CA ILE A 529 39.99 -13.54 -10.12
C ILE A 529 41.20 -12.90 -10.76
N PRO A 530 42.43 -13.36 -10.44
CA PRO A 530 43.66 -12.86 -11.06
C PRO A 530 43.57 -12.90 -12.60
N ILE A 531 44.06 -11.86 -13.26
CA ILE A 531 43.99 -11.70 -14.74
C ILE A 531 44.59 -12.96 -15.46
N ALA A 532 45.59 -13.59 -14.89
CA ALA A 532 46.22 -14.81 -15.41
C ALA A 532 45.30 -16.06 -15.40
N GLN A 533 44.19 -16.03 -14.64
CA GLN A 533 43.23 -17.15 -14.56
C GLN A 533 41.95 -16.88 -15.32
N ARG A 534 41.85 -15.73 -16.01
CA ARG A 534 40.66 -15.35 -16.79
C ARG A 534 40.65 -16.11 -18.11
N THR A 535 39.71 -17.00 -18.27
CA THR A 535 39.45 -17.75 -19.54
C THR A 535 38.42 -16.97 -20.38
N GLU A 536 38.18 -17.38 -21.62
CA GLU A 536 37.11 -16.79 -22.45
C GLU A 536 35.72 -16.96 -21.80
N ASP A 537 35.52 -17.99 -20.99
CA ASP A 537 34.32 -18.20 -20.18
C ASP A 537 34.18 -17.23 -19.00
N TYR A 538 35.26 -16.51 -18.63
CA TYR A 538 35.27 -15.53 -17.53
C TYR A 538 34.21 -14.45 -17.70
N VAL A 539 33.86 -14.06 -18.94
CA VAL A 539 32.77 -13.11 -19.21
C VAL A 539 31.42 -13.68 -18.74
N PHE A 540 31.27 -15.01 -18.72
CA PHE A 540 30.10 -15.70 -18.17
C PHE A 540 30.12 -15.73 -16.64
N GLU A 541 31.29 -15.87 -16.02
CA GLU A 541 31.45 -15.89 -14.55
C GLU A 541 31.30 -14.48 -13.93
N GLN A 542 31.57 -13.40 -14.68
CA GLN A 542 31.33 -12.03 -14.22
C GLN A 542 29.84 -11.72 -13.94
N VAL A 543 28.94 -12.54 -14.40
CA VAL A 543 27.50 -12.38 -14.17
C VAL A 543 27.06 -12.90 -12.78
N LEU A 544 27.96 -13.48 -12.01
CA LEU A 544 27.68 -14.03 -10.69
C LEU A 544 27.71 -13.00 -9.55
N ASP A 545 27.41 -11.72 -9.80
CA ASP A 545 27.23 -10.71 -8.75
C ASP A 545 26.22 -11.18 -7.69
N ASN A 546 25.23 -11.98 -8.09
CA ASN A 546 24.27 -12.58 -7.16
C ASN A 546 24.81 -13.73 -6.31
N ALA A 547 25.97 -14.30 -6.60
CA ALA A 547 26.58 -15.33 -5.78
C ALA A 547 27.26 -14.76 -4.50
N TYR A 548 27.54 -13.46 -4.46
CA TYR A 548 28.32 -12.81 -3.42
C TYR A 548 27.66 -11.52 -2.92
N VAL A 549 26.35 -11.56 -2.70
CA VAL A 549 25.62 -10.42 -2.11
C VAL A 549 25.70 -10.51 -0.59
N THR A 550 26.34 -9.52 0.02
CA THR A 550 26.54 -9.47 1.47
C THR A 550 26.08 -8.12 2.05
N PRO A 551 25.68 -8.08 3.34
CA PRO A 551 25.40 -6.82 4.01
C PRO A 551 26.70 -6.09 4.35
N LEU A 552 26.72 -4.79 4.12
CA LEU A 552 27.81 -3.89 4.50
C LEU A 552 27.25 -2.70 5.27
N GLN A 553 28.10 -2.09 6.08
CA GLN A 553 27.79 -0.85 6.77
C GLN A 553 28.85 0.20 6.42
N GLU A 554 28.40 1.38 5.96
CA GLU A 554 29.28 2.48 5.58
C GLU A 554 29.87 3.14 6.83
N ALA A 555 31.20 3.24 6.89
CA ALA A 555 31.89 3.87 8.03
C ALA A 555 31.85 5.40 7.96
N ALA A 556 31.83 5.96 6.76
CA ALA A 556 31.75 7.41 6.52
C ALA A 556 30.30 7.89 6.50
N ASP A 557 30.08 9.13 6.92
CA ASP A 557 28.76 9.74 6.85
C ASP A 557 28.33 9.94 5.39
N LEU A 558 27.11 9.54 5.07
CA LEU A 558 26.46 9.76 3.81
C LEU A 558 25.59 11.02 3.88
N ALA A 559 25.76 11.95 2.94
CA ALA A 559 24.93 13.14 2.84
C ALA A 559 24.06 13.11 1.59
N LEU A 560 22.77 13.45 1.74
CA LEU A 560 21.81 13.52 0.64
C LEU A 560 21.11 14.88 0.62
N ILE A 561 21.13 15.52 -0.54
CA ILE A 561 20.21 16.63 -0.88
C ILE A 561 19.13 16.07 -1.78
N LYS A 562 17.85 16.33 -1.45
CA LYS A 562 16.70 15.95 -2.28
C LYS A 562 15.74 17.13 -2.37
N VAL A 563 15.45 17.59 -3.59
CA VAL A 563 14.54 18.71 -3.87
C VAL A 563 13.51 18.24 -4.89
N LYS A 564 12.24 18.30 -4.52
CA LYS A 564 11.11 17.91 -5.39
C LYS A 564 10.19 19.11 -5.57
N TYR A 565 9.94 19.47 -6.82
CA TYR A 565 9.04 20.56 -7.18
C TYR A 565 7.90 20.07 -8.06
N GLN A 566 6.67 20.50 -7.74
CA GLN A 566 5.46 20.15 -8.48
C GLN A 566 4.67 21.40 -8.81
N LYS A 567 4.32 21.57 -10.08
CA LYS A 567 3.49 22.69 -10.53
C LYS A 567 2.64 22.31 -11.73
N GLU A 568 1.37 22.67 -11.67
CA GLU A 568 0.45 22.59 -12.80
C GLU A 568 0.21 23.99 -13.38
N PHE A 569 0.35 24.10 -14.69
CA PHE A 569 -0.02 25.28 -15.46
C PHE A 569 -1.27 24.97 -16.28
N ARG A 570 -2.25 25.87 -16.27
CA ARG A 570 -3.51 25.70 -16.99
C ARG A 570 -3.73 26.83 -17.97
N LEU A 571 -4.14 26.48 -19.20
CA LEU A 571 -4.57 27.41 -20.25
C LEU A 571 -5.88 26.86 -20.86
N GLY A 572 -6.99 27.42 -20.44
CA GLY A 572 -8.31 26.92 -20.85
C GLY A 572 -8.53 25.46 -20.46
N HIS A 573 -8.73 24.61 -21.44
CA HIS A 573 -8.94 23.16 -21.25
C HIS A 573 -7.63 22.35 -21.21
N PHE A 574 -6.52 22.97 -21.56
CA PHE A 574 -5.20 22.32 -21.51
C PHE A 574 -4.50 22.56 -20.18
N ALA A 575 -3.77 21.59 -19.73
CA ALA A 575 -2.92 21.71 -18.56
C ALA A 575 -1.58 20.98 -18.77
N LEU A 576 -0.54 21.55 -18.21
CA LEU A 576 0.79 20.95 -18.13
C LEU A 576 1.12 20.73 -16.64
N ASN A 577 1.10 19.49 -16.21
CA ASN A 577 1.45 19.10 -14.85
C ASN A 577 2.89 18.63 -14.82
N ASN A 578 3.72 19.31 -14.05
CA ASN A 578 5.16 19.04 -13.95
C ASN A 578 5.51 18.56 -12.55
N THR A 579 6.34 17.53 -12.48
CA THR A 579 7.04 17.09 -11.28
C THR A 579 8.50 16.92 -11.64
N VAL A 580 9.39 17.62 -10.96
CA VAL A 580 10.83 17.51 -11.12
C VAL A 580 11.45 17.23 -9.75
N MET A 581 12.36 16.30 -9.71
CA MET A 581 13.14 15.97 -8.52
C MET A 581 14.62 16.01 -8.86
N TYR A 582 15.37 16.74 -8.07
CA TYR A 582 16.82 16.73 -8.05
C TYR A 582 17.30 16.11 -6.74
N GLN A 583 18.29 15.23 -6.83
CA GLN A 583 18.92 14.64 -5.65
C GLN A 583 20.40 14.43 -5.91
N LYS A 584 21.21 14.59 -4.88
CA LYS A 584 22.64 14.36 -4.93
C LYS A 584 23.10 13.67 -3.67
N VAL A 585 23.77 12.54 -3.84
CA VAL A 585 24.40 11.77 -2.78
C VAL A 585 25.87 12.14 -2.73
N SER A 586 26.37 12.49 -1.54
CA SER A 586 27.79 12.62 -1.24
C SER A 586 28.15 11.47 -0.33
N GLN A 587 29.04 10.60 -0.76
CA GLN A 587 29.43 9.36 -0.11
C GLN A 587 30.87 9.00 -0.46
N GLU A 588 31.55 8.28 0.39
CA GLU A 588 32.93 7.84 0.16
C GLU A 588 32.94 6.56 -0.70
N ASN A 589 32.10 5.59 -0.34
CA ASN A 589 31.90 4.34 -1.09
C ASN A 589 30.53 4.34 -1.80
N GLY A 590 30.31 3.43 -2.72
CA GLY A 590 29.09 3.32 -3.48
C GLY A 590 27.96 2.61 -2.72
N ALA A 591 27.44 3.24 -1.66
CA ALA A 591 26.44 2.65 -0.79
C ALA A 591 24.99 2.96 -1.22
N LEU A 592 24.75 4.10 -1.85
CA LEU A 592 23.41 4.54 -2.28
C LEU A 592 23.46 5.09 -3.71
N PHE A 593 22.78 4.41 -4.63
CA PHE A 593 22.67 4.81 -6.02
C PHE A 593 21.24 5.21 -6.38
N VAL A 594 21.10 6.46 -6.84
CA VAL A 594 19.86 7.04 -7.36
C VAL A 594 20.17 8.04 -8.47
N PRO A 595 19.30 8.24 -9.47
CA PRO A 595 19.50 9.25 -10.50
C PRO A 595 19.50 10.66 -9.90
N GLU A 596 20.33 11.55 -10.39
CA GLU A 596 20.37 12.94 -9.91
C GLU A 596 19.09 13.71 -10.29
N ILE A 597 18.56 13.47 -11.48
CA ILE A 597 17.36 14.14 -11.98
C ILE A 597 16.30 13.10 -12.33
N THR A 598 15.09 13.32 -11.84
CA THR A 598 13.90 12.57 -12.25
C THR A 598 12.81 13.58 -12.58
N THR A 599 12.14 13.42 -13.73
CA THR A 599 11.04 14.31 -14.13
C THR A 599 9.84 13.54 -14.70
N ARG A 600 8.65 14.05 -14.43
CA ARG A 600 7.40 13.65 -15.07
C ARG A 600 6.63 14.90 -15.50
N ASN A 601 6.38 15.01 -16.80
CA ASN A 601 5.69 16.14 -17.42
C ASN A 601 4.47 15.60 -18.17
N THR A 602 3.28 15.99 -17.75
CA THR A 602 2.02 15.51 -18.34
C THR A 602 1.29 16.69 -18.99
N LEU A 603 1.25 16.69 -20.32
CA LEU A 603 0.41 17.59 -21.10
C LEU A 603 -0.94 16.91 -21.35
N TYR A 604 -2.03 17.55 -20.91
CA TYR A 604 -3.34 16.95 -21.04
C TYR A 604 -4.44 17.97 -21.31
N PHE A 605 -5.47 17.49 -21.97
CA PHE A 605 -6.74 18.17 -22.21
C PHE A 605 -7.80 17.63 -21.27
N SER A 606 -8.66 18.49 -20.71
CA SER A 606 -9.80 18.07 -19.89
C SER A 606 -11.03 18.96 -20.12
N LYS A 607 -12.19 18.33 -20.35
CA LYS A 607 -13.45 19.03 -20.61
C LYS A 607 -14.65 18.15 -20.31
N ASP A 608 -15.76 18.77 -19.91
CA ASP A 608 -17.07 18.13 -19.95
C ASP A 608 -17.56 18.04 -21.39
N ILE A 609 -17.93 16.83 -21.82
CA ILE A 609 -18.45 16.51 -23.16
C ILE A 609 -19.86 15.90 -23.06
N PHE A 610 -20.52 15.77 -24.17
CA PHE A 610 -21.90 15.25 -24.28
C PHE A 610 -22.87 15.97 -23.33
N ASN A 611 -22.86 17.32 -23.38
CA ASN A 611 -23.72 18.19 -22.54
C ASN A 611 -23.53 17.93 -21.01
N GLY A 612 -22.29 17.64 -20.59
CA GLY A 612 -21.96 17.37 -19.18
C GLY A 612 -22.23 15.94 -18.73
N ALA A 613 -22.60 15.02 -19.62
CA ALA A 613 -22.82 13.62 -19.27
C ALA A 613 -21.51 12.88 -18.95
N MET A 614 -20.37 13.34 -19.50
CA MET A 614 -19.07 12.75 -19.30
C MET A 614 -18.00 13.84 -19.12
N PHE A 615 -17.20 13.75 -18.04
CA PHE A 615 -15.95 14.47 -17.94
C PHE A 615 -14.84 13.65 -18.61
N PHE A 616 -14.18 14.24 -19.59
CA PHE A 616 -13.15 13.60 -20.41
C PHE A 616 -11.79 14.21 -20.14
N GLN A 617 -10.75 13.36 -20.09
CA GLN A 617 -9.37 13.77 -19.89
C GLN A 617 -8.44 12.89 -20.73
N THR A 618 -7.56 13.49 -21.54
CA THR A 618 -6.61 12.75 -22.37
C THR A 618 -5.30 13.51 -22.50
N GLY A 619 -4.19 12.81 -22.65
CA GLY A 619 -2.88 13.45 -22.76
C GLY A 619 -1.73 12.49 -22.88
N LEU A 620 -0.53 13.07 -22.85
CA LEU A 620 0.75 12.40 -22.88
C LEU A 620 1.51 12.67 -21.58
N THR A 621 2.08 11.62 -21.01
CA THR A 621 2.98 11.70 -19.86
C THR A 621 4.38 11.34 -20.29
N PHE A 622 5.28 12.32 -20.24
CA PHE A 622 6.71 12.13 -20.43
C PHE A 622 7.37 11.89 -19.09
N LYS A 623 8.20 10.85 -18.99
CA LYS A 623 9.02 10.52 -17.83
C LYS A 623 10.47 10.39 -18.26
N TYR A 624 11.37 10.91 -17.44
CA TYR A 624 12.81 10.84 -17.68
C TYR A 624 13.56 10.80 -16.36
N PHE A 625 14.64 10.06 -16.31
CA PHE A 625 15.61 10.10 -15.21
C PHE A 625 17.04 10.00 -15.78
N SER A 626 17.96 10.71 -15.13
CA SER A 626 19.37 10.73 -15.55
C SER A 626 20.01 9.35 -15.36
N SER A 627 21.05 9.08 -16.13
CA SER A 627 21.84 7.87 -16.01
C SER A 627 22.47 7.75 -14.62
N PHE A 628 22.45 6.56 -14.04
CA PHE A 628 23.04 6.25 -12.73
C PHE A 628 23.45 4.78 -12.68
N LEU A 629 24.33 4.41 -11.74
CA LEU A 629 24.59 3.02 -11.42
C LEU A 629 23.31 2.39 -10.87
N MET A 630 22.77 1.39 -11.56
CA MET A 630 21.53 0.74 -11.12
C MET A 630 21.82 -0.27 -10.02
N ASN A 631 20.84 -0.48 -9.15
CA ASN A 631 20.92 -1.53 -8.14
C ASN A 631 20.57 -2.89 -8.76
N GLY A 632 21.33 -3.95 -8.42
CA GLY A 632 21.00 -5.32 -8.71
C GLY A 632 19.84 -5.82 -7.83
N TYR A 633 19.16 -6.88 -8.25
CA TYR A 633 18.12 -7.53 -7.47
C TYR A 633 18.55 -8.94 -7.09
N SER A 634 18.48 -9.27 -5.79
CA SER A 634 18.75 -10.61 -5.25
C SER A 634 17.44 -11.31 -4.88
N PRO A 635 16.99 -12.32 -5.64
CA PRO A 635 15.79 -13.09 -5.31
C PRO A 635 15.86 -13.83 -3.98
N VAL A 636 17.04 -14.35 -3.60
CA VAL A 636 17.27 -15.06 -2.32
C VAL A 636 16.95 -14.16 -1.13
N LEU A 637 17.38 -12.89 -1.20
CA LEU A 637 17.16 -11.91 -0.14
C LEU A 637 15.84 -11.18 -0.27
N GLY A 638 15.27 -11.11 -1.49
CA GLY A 638 14.16 -10.22 -1.80
C GLY A 638 14.53 -8.74 -1.67
N GLU A 639 15.79 -8.38 -1.94
CA GLU A 639 16.37 -7.06 -1.75
C GLU A 639 17.11 -6.57 -3.00
N PHE A 640 17.30 -5.26 -3.07
CA PHE A 640 18.23 -4.66 -4.01
C PHE A 640 19.60 -4.52 -3.38
N TYR A 641 20.65 -4.66 -4.20
CA TYR A 641 22.04 -4.53 -3.79
C TYR A 641 22.82 -3.60 -4.71
N THR A 642 23.88 -2.98 -4.22
CA THR A 642 24.75 -2.11 -5.04
C THR A 642 25.72 -2.94 -5.85
N GLN A 643 25.98 -2.50 -7.09
CA GLN A 643 26.94 -3.08 -8.01
C GLN A 643 27.73 -1.98 -8.73
N SER A 644 28.81 -2.28 -9.41
CA SER A 644 29.75 -1.30 -9.95
C SER A 644 29.85 -1.26 -11.47
N SER A 645 29.11 -2.12 -12.20
CA SER A 645 29.32 -2.33 -13.63
C SER A 645 28.24 -1.76 -14.54
N THR A 646 26.97 -1.76 -14.11
CA THR A 646 25.83 -1.51 -14.99
C THR A 646 25.16 -0.18 -14.69
N PHE A 647 25.13 0.70 -15.70
CA PHE A 647 24.40 1.96 -15.68
C PHE A 647 23.01 1.79 -16.28
N ASN A 648 22.08 2.59 -15.85
CA ASN A 648 20.72 2.67 -16.40
C ASN A 648 20.23 4.12 -16.39
N GLY A 649 19.21 4.40 -17.24
CA GLY A 649 18.62 5.72 -17.36
C GLY A 649 19.15 6.52 -18.55
N GLY A 650 18.80 7.80 -18.60
CA GLY A 650 19.16 8.67 -19.71
C GLY A 650 18.25 8.49 -20.94
N TYR A 651 17.13 7.78 -20.81
CA TYR A 651 16.16 7.55 -21.89
C TYR A 651 14.76 8.07 -21.56
N PRO A 652 13.97 8.49 -22.55
CA PRO A 652 12.61 8.95 -22.36
C PRO A 652 11.63 7.77 -22.29
N LEU A 653 10.63 7.88 -21.40
CA LEU A 653 9.45 7.03 -21.38
C LEU A 653 8.22 7.91 -21.64
N VAL A 654 7.38 7.51 -22.59
CA VAL A 654 6.16 8.24 -22.93
C VAL A 654 4.96 7.33 -22.78
N ASP A 655 3.98 7.76 -22.00
CA ASP A 655 2.70 7.09 -21.86
C ASP A 655 1.60 7.98 -22.47
N PHE A 656 0.66 7.39 -23.19
CA PHE A 656 -0.58 8.03 -23.62
C PHE A 656 -1.72 7.55 -22.74
N PHE A 657 -2.65 8.44 -22.38
CA PHE A 657 -3.82 8.05 -21.63
C PHE A 657 -5.11 8.72 -22.14
N MET A 658 -6.22 8.05 -21.92
CA MET A 658 -7.57 8.52 -22.19
C MET A 658 -8.47 8.09 -21.03
N ASN A 659 -8.96 9.05 -20.27
CA ASN A 659 -9.77 8.81 -19.07
C ASN A 659 -11.14 9.44 -19.24
N GLY A 660 -12.16 8.79 -18.71
CA GLY A 660 -13.53 9.28 -18.71
C GLY A 660 -14.18 9.12 -17.34
N LYS A 661 -15.02 10.07 -16.95
CA LYS A 661 -15.87 9.95 -15.77
C LYS A 661 -17.32 10.13 -16.16
N VAL A 662 -18.12 9.09 -15.88
CA VAL A 662 -19.57 9.10 -16.06
C VAL A 662 -20.21 8.83 -14.70
N LYS A 663 -20.94 9.81 -14.18
CA LYS A 663 -21.49 9.76 -12.81
C LYS A 663 -20.41 9.42 -11.77
N GLN A 664 -20.48 8.25 -11.14
CA GLN A 664 -19.57 7.77 -10.10
C GLN A 664 -18.51 6.77 -10.63
N THR A 665 -18.50 6.53 -11.95
CA THR A 665 -17.56 5.61 -12.60
C THR A 665 -16.47 6.38 -13.31
N ARG A 666 -15.23 6.02 -13.06
CA ARG A 666 -14.04 6.49 -13.76
C ARG A 666 -13.51 5.35 -14.63
N ILE A 667 -13.28 5.62 -15.89
CA ILE A 667 -12.78 4.67 -16.89
C ILE A 667 -11.39 5.13 -17.30
N TYR A 668 -10.45 4.21 -17.44
CA TYR A 668 -9.07 4.47 -17.77
C TYR A 668 -8.64 3.59 -18.95
N LEU A 669 -8.01 4.22 -19.93
CA LEU A 669 -7.30 3.56 -21.02
C LEU A 669 -5.90 4.16 -21.06
N LYS A 670 -4.86 3.33 -20.95
CA LYS A 670 -3.47 3.75 -20.98
C LYS A 670 -2.67 2.93 -21.98
N ALA A 671 -1.88 3.60 -22.80
CA ALA A 671 -0.83 3.01 -23.61
C ALA A 671 0.50 3.35 -22.94
N GLU A 672 1.04 2.41 -22.17
CA GLU A 672 2.29 2.55 -21.42
C GLU A 672 3.48 2.24 -22.32
N HIS A 673 4.59 2.99 -22.20
CA HIS A 673 5.79 2.89 -23.04
C HIS A 673 5.47 3.05 -24.54
N PHE A 674 4.65 4.06 -24.84
CA PHE A 674 4.14 4.30 -26.20
C PHE A 674 5.23 4.58 -27.23
N ASN A 675 6.38 5.11 -26.79
CA ASN A 675 7.54 5.40 -27.66
C ASN A 675 8.43 4.17 -27.94
N ALA A 676 8.23 3.04 -27.30
CA ALA A 676 9.08 1.84 -27.46
C ALA A 676 9.31 1.41 -28.93
N PRO A 677 8.31 1.44 -29.84
CA PRO A 677 8.53 1.10 -31.24
C PRO A 677 9.47 2.09 -31.99
N ILE A 678 9.69 3.28 -31.44
CA ILE A 678 10.52 4.34 -32.07
C ILE A 678 11.90 4.38 -31.41
N THR A 679 11.97 4.31 -30.07
CA THR A 679 13.20 4.53 -29.30
C THR A 679 13.92 3.23 -28.90
N GLY A 680 13.31 2.07 -29.18
CA GLY A 680 13.86 0.76 -28.82
C GLY A 680 13.33 0.22 -27.50
N TYR A 681 13.78 -0.99 -27.16
CA TYR A 681 13.30 -1.77 -26.01
C TYR A 681 14.39 -2.01 -24.95
N ASP A 682 15.60 -1.55 -25.16
CA ASP A 682 16.79 -1.82 -24.35
C ASP A 682 16.83 -1.04 -23.03
N TYR A 683 15.67 -0.92 -22.39
CA TYR A 683 15.47 -0.30 -21.11
C TYR A 683 15.38 -1.35 -19.99
N TYR A 684 16.08 -1.11 -18.89
CA TYR A 684 16.21 -2.05 -17.77
C TYR A 684 15.77 -1.38 -16.45
N VAL A 685 15.39 -2.21 -15.50
CA VAL A 685 15.00 -1.81 -14.14
C VAL A 685 16.04 -2.26 -13.12
N ALA A 686 16.67 -3.40 -13.39
CA ALA A 686 17.84 -3.92 -12.69
C ALA A 686 18.72 -4.67 -13.71
N PRO A 687 20.00 -4.96 -13.45
CA PRO A 687 20.83 -5.75 -14.35
C PRO A 687 20.15 -7.04 -14.77
N GLY A 688 19.99 -7.24 -16.08
CA GLY A 688 19.27 -8.40 -16.63
C GLY A 688 17.74 -8.37 -16.51
N TYR A 689 17.13 -7.41 -15.82
CA TYR A 689 15.68 -7.26 -15.69
C TYR A 689 15.16 -6.14 -16.59
N PRO A 690 14.52 -6.43 -17.73
CA PRO A 690 14.06 -5.41 -18.64
C PRO A 690 12.85 -4.63 -18.08
N PHE A 691 12.71 -3.40 -18.55
CA PHE A 691 11.47 -2.66 -18.42
C PHE A 691 10.41 -3.25 -19.36
N ARG A 692 9.14 -2.96 -19.07
CA ARG A 692 8.03 -3.47 -19.88
C ARG A 692 8.04 -2.91 -21.31
N ASP A 693 7.66 -3.76 -22.26
CA ASP A 693 7.36 -3.37 -23.62
C ASP A 693 6.14 -2.44 -23.69
N PHE A 694 5.84 -1.93 -24.89
CA PHE A 694 4.58 -1.26 -25.16
C PHE A 694 3.38 -2.14 -24.75
N VAL A 695 2.45 -1.55 -23.99
CA VAL A 695 1.25 -2.25 -23.55
C VAL A 695 0.07 -1.29 -23.43
N VAL A 696 -1.11 -1.75 -23.87
CA VAL A 696 -2.37 -1.05 -23.68
C VAL A 696 -3.12 -1.69 -22.51
N ARG A 697 -3.54 -0.85 -21.55
CA ARG A 697 -4.28 -1.27 -20.37
C ARG A 697 -5.61 -0.57 -20.29
N PHE A 698 -6.62 -1.34 -19.95
CA PHE A 698 -7.97 -0.86 -19.68
C PHE A 698 -8.35 -1.12 -18.24
N GLY A 699 -9.20 -0.26 -17.70
CA GLY A 699 -9.83 -0.53 -16.42
C GLY A 699 -10.79 0.56 -15.96
N LEU A 700 -11.35 0.34 -14.79
CA LEU A 700 -12.36 1.24 -14.23
C LEU A 700 -12.25 1.29 -12.69
N VAL A 701 -12.75 2.40 -12.15
CA VAL A 701 -13.02 2.54 -10.71
C VAL A 701 -14.48 2.96 -10.57
N TRP A 702 -15.25 2.14 -9.91
CA TRP A 702 -16.68 2.34 -9.73
C TRP A 702 -17.03 2.48 -8.26
N ASN A 703 -17.65 3.61 -7.90
CA ASN A 703 -18.13 3.87 -6.55
C ASN A 703 -19.66 3.72 -6.52
N PHE A 704 -20.16 2.80 -5.68
CA PHE A 704 -21.59 2.61 -5.46
C PHE A 704 -21.98 3.18 -4.10
N PHE A 705 -22.83 4.17 -4.10
CA PHE A 705 -23.49 4.70 -2.93
C PHE A 705 -24.74 5.51 -3.36
N LYS A 706 -25.72 5.67 -2.46
CA LYS A 706 -26.94 6.44 -2.71
C LYS A 706 -26.78 7.88 -2.31
#